data_754369c594326121a5f41b4727a48c2f
#
_entry.id   754369c594326121a5f41b4727a48c2f
#
_cell.length_a   1.000
_cell.length_b   1.000
_cell.length_c   1.000
_cell.angle_alpha   90.00
_cell.angle_beta   90.00
_cell.angle_gamma   90.00
#
_symmetry.space_group_name_H-M   'P 1'
#
loop_
_entity.id
_entity.type
_entity.pdbx_description
1 polymer ?
#
loop_
_entity_poly.entity_id
_entity_poly.type
_entity_poly.pdbx_seq_one_letter_code
_entity_poly.pdbx_strand_id
1 'polypeptide(L)'
;MAPSATTNSTNGNGHGVKRPIRVAGCSGGVYDRKRAIHDMAKNEDVDVITGDWMSECNMTLRGSDKRDRLAQKSMSSGSTVVAKGYEPYFLDELDPAIPWLAKRGVKIAVNAGASDVLGLAEAVKGLIKKHGVELKVGVVDGDDVTDAVLGLYKKGEKFLNLPANKPIQEWGFDPICAQCYLGGTGIAECFKAGADIVLCGRVADASVTVGAAMWWHGWTRDNLYELAGALMIGHIIECSTYATGGYYSGFKDLGLNDTDMGYPIAAIDEKGEAVVTMEEGKHGLVTTATIASQLLYEIQGPLYYNSDVTASIEDMHLKQIGKNAVHVSGVKGRPPPSTTKVGITAKGGWQAEFHFYLTGLDIEEKAAMVERQTKALMGDHINKFSCLRFMLAGAVPSDPQSQEEATVDMRIFAQTRDPDLLSGNNFVDSDRGSFARFCIENLLQGYPGSTMAPDMRTAIGRPFFEYWVSLLPQTFVHETAHLPDGTVVDIPAPTNVREYEREQPSYDTANAADLKEFGETTRGPLGWVVLGRSGDKSSNANLGLFVRHDDEWDWLRSLLSTAKLRELLGKDDKGRQIDRCEFPNIRAVHFLLKDHLDRGFNSTSSFDSLGKNLCEYIRSRHVDIPNKFLERGRV
;
A
#
# COMPACT_ATOMS: atom_id res chain seq x y z
N MET A 1 -23.73 -24.16 -27.22
CA MET A 1 -23.18 -25.51 -26.97
C MET A 1 -21.70 -25.43 -27.14
N ALA A 2 -20.98 -25.35 -26.04
CA ALA A 2 -19.51 -25.41 -26.03
C ALA A 2 -19.10 -26.84 -25.63
N PRO A 3 -17.99 -27.40 -26.14
CA PRO A 3 -17.62 -28.78 -25.87
C PRO A 3 -17.00 -28.92 -24.47
N SER A 4 -17.45 -29.94 -23.77
CA SER A 4 -16.94 -30.41 -22.48
C SER A 4 -15.47 -30.84 -22.58
N ALA A 5 -14.63 -30.31 -21.72
CA ALA A 5 -13.27 -30.77 -21.54
C ALA A 5 -13.24 -31.99 -20.63
N THR A 6 -12.80 -33.10 -21.16
CA THR A 6 -12.53 -34.35 -20.46
C THR A 6 -11.25 -34.24 -19.64
N THR A 7 -11.36 -34.56 -18.37
CA THR A 7 -10.24 -34.84 -17.46
C THR A 7 -9.44 -36.05 -17.93
N ASN A 8 -8.15 -35.90 -18.20
CA ASN A 8 -7.21 -36.99 -18.26
C ASN A 8 -6.05 -36.76 -17.30
N SER A 9 -6.08 -37.45 -16.18
CA SER A 9 -4.92 -37.66 -15.33
C SER A 9 -4.06 -38.75 -15.98
N THR A 10 -2.86 -38.42 -16.39
CA THR A 10 -1.81 -39.42 -16.65
C THR A 10 -0.49 -38.95 -16.02
N ASN A 11 -0.09 -39.70 -14.98
CA ASN A 11 1.29 -39.75 -14.55
C ASN A 11 2.15 -40.30 -15.70
N GLY A 12 3.10 -39.50 -16.17
CA GLY A 12 4.08 -39.91 -17.17
C GLY A 12 5.20 -38.87 -17.25
N ASN A 13 6.41 -39.26 -16.91
CA ASN A 13 7.64 -38.51 -17.12
C ASN A 13 7.79 -38.11 -18.60
N GLY A 14 7.40 -36.90 -18.91
CA GLY A 14 7.65 -36.24 -20.19
C GLY A 14 7.57 -34.74 -19.96
N HIS A 15 8.59 -33.98 -20.32
CA HIS A 15 8.62 -32.52 -20.28
C HIS A 15 7.56 -31.93 -21.25
N GLY A 16 6.29 -32.07 -20.90
CA GLY A 16 5.22 -31.31 -21.53
C GLY A 16 5.14 -29.93 -20.88
N VAL A 17 5.03 -28.88 -21.70
CA VAL A 17 4.78 -27.50 -21.24
C VAL A 17 3.60 -27.49 -20.28
N LYS A 18 3.84 -27.07 -19.02
CA LYS A 18 2.81 -27.01 -18.01
C LYS A 18 1.88 -25.81 -18.33
N ARG A 19 0.57 -25.97 -18.16
CA ARG A 19 -0.34 -24.84 -18.37
C ARG A 19 -0.01 -23.69 -17.41
N PRO A 20 -0.36 -22.44 -17.75
CA PRO A 20 -0.23 -21.32 -16.84
C PRO A 20 -0.92 -21.58 -15.51
N ILE A 21 -0.30 -21.16 -14.39
CA ILE A 21 -0.96 -21.13 -13.08
C ILE A 21 -1.96 -19.98 -13.06
N ARG A 22 -3.16 -20.22 -12.53
CA ARG A 22 -4.17 -19.18 -12.34
C ARG A 22 -4.18 -18.72 -10.89
N VAL A 23 -3.70 -17.49 -10.66
CA VAL A 23 -3.59 -16.87 -9.34
C VAL A 23 -4.59 -15.73 -9.24
N ALA A 24 -5.41 -15.73 -8.18
CA ALA A 24 -6.38 -14.68 -7.91
C ALA A 24 -5.93 -13.81 -6.74
N GLY A 25 -5.96 -12.48 -6.90
CA GLY A 25 -5.72 -11.53 -5.82
C GLY A 25 -7.03 -11.18 -5.12
N CYS A 26 -7.19 -11.54 -3.84
CA CYS A 26 -8.45 -11.41 -3.11
C CYS A 26 -8.50 -10.31 -2.05
N SER A 27 -7.37 -9.74 -1.66
CA SER A 27 -7.33 -8.66 -0.67
C SER A 27 -6.12 -7.78 -0.92
N GLY A 28 -6.31 -6.47 -0.81
CA GLY A 28 -5.27 -5.46 -0.84
C GLY A 28 -5.19 -4.67 0.48
N GLY A 29 -5.72 -5.22 1.56
CA GLY A 29 -5.67 -4.59 2.88
C GLY A 29 -6.61 -5.24 3.88
N VAL A 30 -6.54 -4.78 5.14
CA VAL A 30 -7.26 -5.37 6.29
C VAL A 30 -8.77 -5.35 6.13
N TYR A 31 -9.31 -4.35 5.44
CA TYR A 31 -10.75 -4.10 5.34
C TYR A 31 -11.29 -4.27 3.93
N ASP A 32 -10.84 -5.30 3.21
CA ASP A 32 -11.40 -5.61 1.91
C ASP A 32 -12.77 -6.33 2.04
N ARG A 33 -13.39 -6.64 0.91
CA ARG A 33 -14.74 -7.20 0.89
C ARG A 33 -14.73 -8.67 1.29
N LYS A 34 -15.52 -9.01 2.30
CA LYS A 34 -15.58 -10.36 2.91
C LYS A 34 -15.92 -11.50 1.94
N ARG A 35 -16.54 -11.20 0.78
CA ARG A 35 -16.93 -12.22 -0.18
C ARG A 35 -15.77 -12.82 -0.98
N ALA A 36 -14.63 -12.11 -1.04
CA ALA A 36 -13.60 -12.37 -2.04
C ALA A 36 -13.10 -13.81 -2.06
N ILE A 37 -12.60 -14.33 -0.94
CA ILE A 37 -12.05 -15.68 -0.86
C ILE A 37 -13.16 -16.73 -1.16
N HIS A 38 -14.35 -16.54 -0.58
CA HIS A 38 -15.48 -17.45 -0.78
C HIS A 38 -15.91 -17.52 -2.25
N ASP A 39 -16.17 -16.36 -2.88
CA ASP A 39 -16.67 -16.29 -4.25
C ASP A 39 -15.62 -16.83 -5.23
N MET A 40 -14.37 -16.47 -5.03
CA MET A 40 -13.25 -16.95 -5.83
C MET A 40 -13.08 -18.47 -5.72
N ALA A 41 -13.05 -19.00 -4.51
CA ALA A 41 -12.94 -20.44 -4.28
C ALA A 41 -14.14 -21.24 -4.84
N LYS A 42 -15.33 -20.65 -4.83
CA LYS A 42 -16.58 -21.30 -5.24
C LYS A 42 -16.82 -21.23 -6.74
N ASN A 43 -16.59 -20.08 -7.36
CA ASN A 43 -17.11 -19.77 -8.68
C ASN A 43 -16.03 -19.78 -9.77
N GLU A 44 -14.77 -19.43 -9.42
CA GLU A 44 -13.71 -19.22 -10.40
C GLU A 44 -12.83 -20.47 -10.58
N ASP A 45 -12.29 -20.63 -11.78
CA ASP A 45 -11.29 -21.65 -12.09
C ASP A 45 -9.89 -21.08 -11.79
N VAL A 46 -9.47 -21.21 -10.52
CA VAL A 46 -8.18 -20.74 -10.02
C VAL A 46 -7.44 -21.84 -9.27
N ASP A 47 -6.11 -21.80 -9.32
CA ASP A 47 -5.26 -22.75 -8.62
C ASP A 47 -4.90 -22.27 -7.23
N VAL A 48 -4.58 -20.97 -7.11
CA VAL A 48 -4.15 -20.33 -5.86
C VAL A 48 -4.86 -19.00 -5.70
N ILE A 49 -5.36 -18.75 -4.50
CA ILE A 49 -5.84 -17.45 -4.05
C ILE A 49 -4.72 -16.81 -3.24
N THR A 50 -4.36 -15.58 -3.57
CA THR A 50 -3.41 -14.77 -2.81
C THR A 50 -4.11 -13.54 -2.24
N GLY A 51 -3.52 -12.95 -1.21
CA GLY A 51 -4.02 -11.70 -0.67
C GLY A 51 -3.03 -11.06 0.28
N ASP A 52 -3.09 -9.74 0.34
CA ASP A 52 -2.26 -8.89 1.18
C ASP A 52 -3.12 -8.25 2.27
N TRP A 53 -2.85 -8.61 3.52
CA TRP A 53 -3.44 -8.01 4.72
C TRP A 53 -2.47 -7.10 5.45
N MET A 54 -1.25 -6.93 4.92
CA MET A 54 -0.19 -6.19 5.61
C MET A 54 0.04 -4.81 5.01
N SER A 55 0.27 -3.87 5.90
CA SER A 55 0.73 -2.51 5.60
C SER A 55 1.73 -2.07 6.68
N GLU A 56 2.37 -0.94 6.48
CA GLU A 56 3.23 -0.33 7.49
C GLU A 56 2.44 -0.05 8.80
N CYS A 57 1.15 0.28 8.68
CA CYS A 57 0.26 0.47 9.83
C CYS A 57 0.04 -0.83 10.62
N ASN A 58 -0.26 -1.93 9.93
CA ASN A 58 -0.44 -3.23 10.60
C ASN A 58 0.84 -3.72 11.27
N MET A 59 1.99 -3.54 10.61
CA MET A 59 3.29 -3.90 11.20
C MET A 59 3.49 -3.18 12.54
N THR A 60 3.22 -1.86 12.61
CA THR A 60 3.40 -1.10 13.84
C THR A 60 2.41 -1.52 14.91
N LEU A 61 1.13 -1.64 14.56
CA LEU A 61 0.05 -1.98 15.50
C LEU A 61 0.22 -3.43 16.04
N ARG A 62 0.30 -4.42 15.13
CA ARG A 62 0.41 -5.83 15.53
C ARG A 62 1.75 -6.17 16.20
N GLY A 63 2.82 -5.49 15.78
CA GLY A 63 4.12 -5.57 16.45
C GLY A 63 4.06 -5.06 17.89
N SER A 64 3.42 -3.91 18.12
CA SER A 64 3.19 -3.40 19.47
C SER A 64 2.29 -4.33 20.30
N ASP A 65 1.19 -4.82 19.73
CA ASP A 65 0.27 -5.77 20.39
C ASP A 65 1.03 -7.03 20.86
N LYS A 66 1.91 -7.58 20.01
CA LYS A 66 2.77 -8.73 20.34
C LYS A 66 3.69 -8.41 21.53
N ARG A 67 4.34 -7.25 21.53
CA ARG A 67 5.25 -6.84 22.62
C ARG A 67 4.51 -6.62 23.94
N ASP A 68 3.37 -5.96 23.92
CA ASP A 68 2.53 -5.75 25.11
C ASP A 68 2.04 -7.10 25.68
N ARG A 69 1.64 -8.06 24.83
CA ARG A 69 1.28 -9.42 25.24
C ARG A 69 2.44 -10.19 25.88
N LEU A 70 3.64 -10.09 25.32
CA LEU A 70 4.82 -10.74 25.90
C LEU A 70 5.18 -10.15 27.26
N ALA A 71 5.08 -8.82 27.41
CA ALA A 71 5.30 -8.14 28.68
C ALA A 71 4.25 -8.56 29.73
N GLN A 72 2.96 -8.68 29.38
CA GLN A 72 1.90 -9.12 30.28
C GLN A 72 2.09 -10.57 30.74
N LYS A 73 2.51 -11.50 29.86
CA LYS A 73 2.81 -12.89 30.24
C LYS A 73 3.93 -12.99 31.28
N SER A 74 4.87 -12.05 31.28
CA SER A 74 5.94 -12.00 32.27
C SER A 74 5.51 -11.49 33.64
N MET A 75 4.35 -10.79 33.72
CA MET A 75 3.86 -10.10 34.95
C MET A 75 2.79 -10.87 35.71
N SER A 76 2.37 -12.06 35.27
CA SER A 76 1.36 -12.97 35.86
C SER A 76 0.09 -12.34 36.46
N SER A 77 -1.02 -12.88 35.98
CA SER A 77 -2.39 -12.98 36.50
C SER A 77 -3.44 -11.99 36.01
N GLY A 78 -4.55 -12.58 35.60
CA GLY A 78 -5.87 -11.92 35.44
C GLY A 78 -6.30 -11.78 33.97
N SER A 79 -7.39 -12.43 33.64
CA SER A 79 -8.06 -12.38 32.34
C SER A 79 -8.24 -10.96 31.80
N THR A 80 -7.41 -10.60 30.84
CA THR A 80 -7.67 -9.48 29.93
C THR A 80 -7.73 -10.04 28.51
N VAL A 81 -8.60 -9.47 27.67
CA VAL A 81 -8.66 -9.79 26.23
C VAL A 81 -7.27 -9.57 25.66
N VAL A 82 -6.59 -10.67 25.35
CA VAL A 82 -5.23 -10.62 24.80
C VAL A 82 -5.33 -10.17 23.36
N ALA A 83 -4.76 -9.01 23.03
CA ALA A 83 -4.68 -8.53 21.65
C ALA A 83 -3.99 -9.56 20.76
N LYS A 84 -4.60 -9.86 19.59
CA LYS A 84 -4.06 -10.83 18.64
C LYS A 84 -2.98 -10.15 17.82
N GLY A 85 -1.83 -10.80 17.66
CA GLY A 85 -0.72 -10.29 16.82
C GLY A 85 -0.88 -10.60 15.33
N TYR A 86 -2.01 -11.16 14.89
CA TYR A 86 -2.38 -11.43 13.51
C TYR A 86 -3.65 -10.69 13.11
N GLU A 87 -4.00 -10.68 11.81
CA GLU A 87 -5.20 -10.01 11.30
C GLU A 87 -6.47 -10.88 11.44
N PRO A 88 -7.36 -10.56 12.38
CA PRO A 88 -8.53 -11.40 12.64
C PRO A 88 -9.58 -11.35 11.52
N TYR A 89 -9.63 -10.27 10.73
CA TYR A 89 -10.57 -10.15 9.60
C TYR A 89 -10.38 -11.24 8.55
N PHE A 90 -9.15 -11.72 8.35
CA PHE A 90 -8.88 -12.86 7.48
C PHE A 90 -9.68 -14.11 7.88
N LEU A 91 -9.86 -14.35 9.17
CA LEU A 91 -10.63 -15.51 9.64
C LEU A 91 -12.12 -15.39 9.26
N ASP A 92 -12.67 -14.18 9.29
CA ASP A 92 -14.07 -13.92 8.89
C ASP A 92 -14.28 -14.13 7.39
N GLU A 93 -13.25 -13.88 6.58
CA GLU A 93 -13.28 -14.09 5.12
C GLU A 93 -13.01 -15.56 4.75
N LEU A 94 -12.12 -16.21 5.49
CA LEU A 94 -11.75 -17.60 5.26
C LEU A 94 -12.86 -18.58 5.67
N ASP A 95 -13.54 -18.32 6.79
CA ASP A 95 -14.53 -19.26 7.40
C ASP A 95 -15.56 -19.78 6.37
N PRO A 96 -16.27 -18.92 5.60
CA PRO A 96 -17.22 -19.40 4.60
C PRO A 96 -16.56 -20.07 3.37
N ALA A 97 -15.28 -19.84 3.12
CA ALA A 97 -14.57 -20.37 1.97
C ALA A 97 -14.02 -21.79 2.18
N ILE A 98 -13.76 -22.19 3.42
CA ILE A 98 -13.15 -23.49 3.78
C ILE A 98 -13.78 -24.70 3.09
N PRO A 99 -15.13 -24.88 3.07
CA PRO A 99 -15.75 -26.03 2.38
C PRO A 99 -15.47 -26.05 0.87
N TRP A 100 -15.36 -24.87 0.25
CA TRP A 100 -15.12 -24.75 -1.18
C TRP A 100 -13.66 -25.00 -1.54
N LEU A 101 -12.72 -24.52 -0.72
CA LEU A 101 -11.29 -24.82 -0.86
C LEU A 101 -11.07 -26.33 -0.82
N ALA A 102 -11.63 -27.02 0.18
CA ALA A 102 -11.52 -28.47 0.30
C ALA A 102 -12.18 -29.22 -0.88
N LYS A 103 -13.37 -28.78 -1.30
CA LYS A 103 -14.12 -29.41 -2.39
C LYS A 103 -13.45 -29.28 -3.74
N ARG A 104 -12.83 -28.12 -4.03
CA ARG A 104 -12.27 -27.80 -5.35
C ARG A 104 -10.75 -27.91 -5.42
N GLY A 105 -10.08 -28.11 -4.28
CA GLY A 105 -8.62 -28.21 -4.21
C GLY A 105 -7.91 -26.87 -4.51
N VAL A 106 -8.60 -25.74 -4.35
CA VAL A 106 -8.02 -24.42 -4.49
C VAL A 106 -7.12 -24.13 -3.29
N LYS A 107 -5.93 -23.64 -3.54
CA LYS A 107 -4.94 -23.31 -2.50
C LYS A 107 -4.97 -21.84 -2.12
N ILE A 108 -4.42 -21.50 -0.95
CA ILE A 108 -4.31 -20.12 -0.47
C ILE A 108 -2.88 -19.82 0.00
N ALA A 109 -2.37 -18.63 -0.29
CA ALA A 109 -1.16 -18.06 0.32
C ALA A 109 -1.42 -16.61 0.72
N VAL A 110 -1.25 -16.26 2.02
CA VAL A 110 -1.55 -14.93 2.55
C VAL A 110 -0.58 -14.50 3.64
N ASN A 111 -0.43 -13.19 3.84
CA ASN A 111 0.42 -12.60 4.87
C ASN A 111 -0.35 -12.11 6.12
N ALA A 112 -1.58 -12.58 6.30
CA ALA A 112 -2.45 -12.21 7.43
C ALA A 112 -1.89 -12.61 8.82
N GLY A 113 -0.79 -13.37 8.86
CA GLY A 113 -0.09 -13.74 10.10
C GLY A 113 0.51 -12.54 10.84
N ALA A 114 0.75 -11.46 10.13
CA ALA A 114 1.28 -10.22 10.68
C ALA A 114 2.47 -10.47 11.63
N SER A 115 2.32 -10.22 12.93
CA SER A 115 3.37 -10.46 13.94
C SER A 115 3.19 -11.76 14.74
N ASP A 116 2.17 -12.57 14.44
CA ASP A 116 1.86 -13.83 15.16
C ASP A 116 1.27 -14.90 14.22
N VAL A 117 2.07 -15.29 13.24
CA VAL A 117 1.65 -16.27 12.22
C VAL A 117 1.31 -17.63 12.81
N LEU A 118 2.01 -18.07 13.86
CA LEU A 118 1.73 -19.33 14.54
C LEU A 118 0.37 -19.29 15.26
N GLY A 119 0.03 -18.16 15.88
CA GLY A 119 -1.29 -17.94 16.48
C GLY A 119 -2.41 -17.96 15.45
N LEU A 120 -2.16 -17.39 14.26
CA LEU A 120 -3.11 -17.47 13.14
C LEU A 120 -3.28 -18.92 12.66
N ALA A 121 -2.20 -19.68 12.55
CA ALA A 121 -2.23 -21.08 12.11
C ALA A 121 -3.12 -21.94 13.03
N GLU A 122 -3.02 -21.77 14.33
CA GLU A 122 -3.87 -22.47 15.29
C GLU A 122 -5.35 -22.06 15.15
N ALA A 123 -5.64 -20.78 14.92
CA ALA A 123 -7.00 -20.32 14.66
C ALA A 123 -7.58 -20.91 13.36
N VAL A 124 -6.79 -20.97 12.28
CA VAL A 124 -7.19 -21.58 11.00
C VAL A 124 -7.42 -23.08 11.14
N LYS A 125 -6.55 -23.81 11.84
CA LYS A 125 -6.76 -25.24 12.14
C LYS A 125 -8.08 -25.44 12.92
N GLY A 126 -8.40 -24.52 13.84
CA GLY A 126 -9.68 -24.52 14.56
C GLY A 126 -10.89 -24.37 13.62
N LEU A 127 -10.82 -23.49 12.62
CA LEU A 127 -11.87 -23.32 11.61
C LEU A 127 -11.99 -24.56 10.71
N ILE A 128 -10.88 -25.14 10.25
CA ILE A 128 -10.86 -26.36 9.44
C ILE A 128 -11.59 -27.49 10.19
N LYS A 129 -11.25 -27.68 11.47
CA LYS A 129 -11.90 -28.65 12.34
C LYS A 129 -13.40 -28.39 12.51
N LYS A 130 -13.81 -27.13 12.68
CA LYS A 130 -15.21 -26.69 12.79
C LYS A 130 -16.03 -27.13 11.56
N HIS A 131 -15.44 -27.05 10.36
CA HIS A 131 -16.09 -27.46 9.12
C HIS A 131 -16.01 -28.96 8.82
N GLY A 132 -15.24 -29.72 9.59
CA GLY A 132 -15.11 -31.18 9.42
C GLY A 132 -14.48 -31.59 8.09
N VAL A 133 -13.58 -30.78 7.55
CA VAL A 133 -12.83 -31.03 6.32
C VAL A 133 -11.36 -31.25 6.60
N GLU A 134 -10.64 -31.81 5.62
CA GLU A 134 -9.18 -31.98 5.69
C GLU A 134 -8.50 -30.99 4.77
N LEU A 135 -7.82 -30.01 5.36
CA LEU A 135 -6.93 -29.07 4.70
C LEU A 135 -5.62 -28.98 5.47
N LYS A 136 -4.51 -28.94 4.75
CA LYS A 136 -3.16 -28.92 5.30
C LYS A 136 -2.64 -27.49 5.37
N VAL A 137 -2.16 -27.08 6.56
CA VAL A 137 -1.65 -25.72 6.80
C VAL A 137 -0.12 -25.76 6.84
N GLY A 138 0.51 -24.93 6.03
CA GLY A 138 1.92 -24.58 6.09
C GLY A 138 2.08 -23.17 6.65
N VAL A 139 3.24 -22.86 7.23
CA VAL A 139 3.52 -21.54 7.81
C VAL A 139 4.91 -21.06 7.38
N VAL A 140 5.03 -19.79 6.99
CA VAL A 140 6.31 -19.12 6.78
C VAL A 140 6.51 -18.10 7.90
N ASP A 141 7.61 -18.26 8.64
CA ASP A 141 7.98 -17.47 9.83
C ASP A 141 9.43 -16.96 9.70
N GLY A 142 9.83 -16.06 10.59
CA GLY A 142 11.21 -15.51 10.61
C GLY A 142 11.30 -14.05 10.20
N ASP A 143 10.18 -13.39 9.97
CA ASP A 143 10.09 -11.95 9.68
C ASP A 143 10.33 -11.06 10.91
N ASP A 144 10.11 -11.56 12.15
CA ASP A 144 10.42 -10.84 13.39
C ASP A 144 11.93 -10.83 13.66
N VAL A 145 12.58 -9.76 13.25
CA VAL A 145 14.03 -9.53 13.41
C VAL A 145 14.35 -8.57 14.56
N THR A 146 13.42 -8.41 15.52
CA THR A 146 13.56 -7.44 16.61
C THR A 146 14.87 -7.60 17.38
N ASP A 147 15.21 -8.82 17.80
CA ASP A 147 16.40 -9.04 18.61
C ASP A 147 17.69 -8.74 17.83
N ALA A 148 17.74 -9.11 16.54
CA ALA A 148 18.86 -8.79 15.65
C ALA A 148 19.00 -7.27 15.48
N VAL A 149 17.91 -6.57 15.17
CA VAL A 149 17.91 -5.11 14.95
C VAL A 149 18.28 -4.37 16.24
N LEU A 150 17.67 -4.71 17.39
CA LEU A 150 17.99 -4.06 18.66
C LEU A 150 19.43 -4.35 19.10
N GLY A 151 19.94 -5.56 18.82
CA GLY A 151 21.33 -5.92 19.06
C GLY A 151 22.31 -5.09 18.22
N LEU A 152 22.02 -4.91 16.94
CA LEU A 152 22.83 -4.08 16.03
C LEU A 152 22.71 -2.58 16.38
N TYR A 153 21.51 -2.09 16.68
CA TYR A 153 21.28 -0.71 17.13
C TYR A 153 22.12 -0.36 18.36
N LYS A 154 22.14 -1.23 19.37
CA LYS A 154 22.99 -1.05 20.57
C LYS A 154 24.49 -1.04 20.28
N LYS A 155 24.91 -1.68 19.18
CA LYS A 155 26.31 -1.66 18.71
C LYS A 155 26.64 -0.44 17.83
N GLY A 156 25.65 0.45 17.59
CA GLY A 156 25.86 1.68 16.84
C GLY A 156 25.56 1.55 15.34
N GLU A 157 24.87 0.47 14.91
CA GLU A 157 24.40 0.39 13.51
C GLU A 157 23.49 1.57 13.18
N LYS A 158 23.73 2.17 12.02
CA LYS A 158 23.07 3.43 11.65
C LYS A 158 21.65 3.24 11.13
N PHE A 159 21.31 2.08 10.58
CA PHE A 159 20.00 1.84 9.97
C PHE A 159 19.49 3.07 9.21
N LEU A 160 20.19 3.46 8.14
CA LEU A 160 19.86 4.67 7.39
C LEU A 160 18.43 4.61 6.85
N ASN A 161 17.65 5.63 7.17
CA ASN A 161 16.28 5.76 6.69
C ASN A 161 16.24 5.81 5.15
N LEU A 162 15.41 4.98 4.51
CA LEU A 162 15.35 4.91 3.06
C LEU A 162 14.90 6.22 2.41
N PRO A 163 13.84 6.91 2.87
CA PRO A 163 13.41 8.19 2.27
C PRO A 163 14.41 9.32 2.45
N ALA A 164 14.90 9.54 3.68
CA ALA A 164 15.62 10.77 4.05
C ALA A 164 17.13 10.57 4.24
N ASN A 165 17.63 9.35 4.15
CA ASN A 165 19.05 9.01 4.37
C ASN A 165 19.65 9.45 5.72
N LYS A 166 18.81 9.49 6.77
CA LYS A 166 19.22 9.84 8.12
C LYS A 166 19.53 8.59 8.95
N PRO A 167 20.49 8.63 9.87
CA PRO A 167 20.73 7.54 10.79
C PRO A 167 19.62 7.44 11.85
N ILE A 168 19.30 6.21 12.29
CA ILE A 168 18.24 5.96 13.26
C ILE A 168 18.46 6.69 14.61
N GLN A 169 19.70 7.03 14.94
CA GLN A 169 20.06 7.81 16.13
C GLN A 169 19.46 9.23 16.10
N GLU A 170 19.10 9.76 14.90
CA GLU A 170 18.43 11.04 14.74
C GLU A 170 16.90 10.94 14.80
N TRP A 171 16.34 9.72 14.89
CA TRP A 171 14.89 9.52 14.91
C TRP A 171 14.21 10.11 16.16
N GLY A 172 14.91 10.03 17.29
CA GLY A 172 14.39 10.57 18.55
C GLY A 172 13.31 9.70 19.20
N PHE A 173 13.18 8.43 18.80
CA PHE A 173 12.27 7.43 19.36
C PHE A 173 13.02 6.13 19.65
N ASP A 174 12.53 5.38 20.64
CA ASP A 174 13.11 4.11 21.03
C ASP A 174 12.44 2.96 20.26
N PRO A 175 13.20 2.17 19.48
CA PRO A 175 12.67 1.00 18.79
C PRO A 175 12.06 -0.03 19.76
N ILE A 176 10.85 -0.53 19.43
CA ILE A 176 10.16 -1.57 20.21
C ILE A 176 10.08 -2.91 19.50
N CYS A 177 9.99 -2.91 18.20
CA CYS A 177 10.00 -4.11 17.36
C CYS A 177 10.47 -3.80 15.96
N ALA A 178 10.85 -4.85 15.21
CA ALA A 178 11.27 -4.77 13.83
C ALA A 178 10.86 -6.02 13.06
N GLN A 179 10.33 -5.83 11.84
CA GLN A 179 9.98 -6.91 10.93
C GLN A 179 10.63 -6.69 9.57
N CYS A 180 11.21 -7.74 8.99
CA CYS A 180 11.78 -7.71 7.65
C CYS A 180 10.80 -8.29 6.62
N TYR A 181 11.04 -7.98 5.35
CA TYR A 181 10.21 -8.43 4.24
C TYR A 181 10.79 -9.71 3.65
N LEU A 182 10.16 -10.87 3.94
CA LEU A 182 10.57 -12.17 3.41
C LEU A 182 10.19 -12.32 1.94
N GLY A 183 10.78 -13.31 1.27
CA GLY A 183 10.48 -13.68 -0.11
C GLY A 183 9.35 -14.70 -0.26
N GLY A 184 9.27 -15.33 -1.45
CA GLY A 184 8.29 -16.39 -1.78
C GLY A 184 8.81 -17.80 -1.65
N THR A 185 10.12 -17.99 -1.38
CA THR A 185 10.74 -19.32 -1.36
C THR A 185 10.14 -20.23 -0.30
N GLY A 186 9.92 -19.74 0.93
CA GLY A 186 9.29 -20.52 2.00
C GLY A 186 7.85 -20.94 1.67
N ILE A 187 7.12 -20.09 0.94
CA ILE A 187 5.76 -20.39 0.44
C ILE A 187 5.80 -21.57 -0.55
N ALA A 188 6.75 -21.51 -1.49
CA ALA A 188 6.93 -22.59 -2.46
C ALA A 188 7.25 -23.94 -1.79
N GLU A 189 8.09 -23.94 -0.76
CA GLU A 189 8.43 -25.16 0.01
C GLU A 189 7.20 -25.72 0.75
N CYS A 190 6.36 -24.87 1.36
CA CYS A 190 5.11 -25.30 1.98
C CYS A 190 4.17 -25.97 0.94
N PHE A 191 4.00 -25.37 -0.24
CA PHE A 191 3.17 -25.96 -1.30
C PHE A 191 3.75 -27.26 -1.85
N LYS A 192 5.08 -27.37 -2.02
CA LYS A 192 5.77 -28.62 -2.42
C LYS A 192 5.51 -29.75 -1.42
N ALA A 193 5.45 -29.43 -0.12
CA ALA A 193 5.12 -30.38 0.94
C ALA A 193 3.61 -30.69 1.03
N GLY A 194 2.81 -30.15 0.12
CA GLY A 194 1.38 -30.44 0.01
C GLY A 194 0.48 -29.58 0.86
N ALA A 195 0.91 -28.41 1.32
CA ALA A 195 0.04 -27.45 1.98
C ALA A 195 -1.11 -27.03 1.06
N ASP A 196 -2.30 -26.83 1.64
CA ASP A 196 -3.47 -26.24 0.98
C ASP A 196 -3.62 -24.77 1.34
N ILE A 197 -3.22 -24.41 2.57
CA ILE A 197 -3.23 -23.06 3.09
C ILE A 197 -1.81 -22.73 3.57
N VAL A 198 -1.19 -21.69 3.03
CA VAL A 198 0.11 -21.17 3.48
C VAL A 198 -0.11 -19.82 4.14
N LEU A 199 0.25 -19.72 5.41
CA LEU A 199 0.14 -18.52 6.22
C LEU A 199 1.53 -17.91 6.42
N CYS A 200 1.67 -16.63 6.20
CA CYS A 200 2.93 -15.92 6.32
C CYS A 200 2.83 -14.79 7.36
N GLY A 201 3.95 -14.47 8.03
CA GLY A 201 4.17 -13.20 8.66
C GLY A 201 4.39 -12.09 7.63
N ARG A 202 5.34 -11.17 7.85
CA ARG A 202 5.65 -10.13 6.88
C ARG A 202 6.49 -10.68 5.72
N VAL A 203 5.85 -11.06 4.66
CA VAL A 203 6.49 -11.24 3.35
C VAL A 203 6.30 -9.97 2.51
N ALA A 204 7.10 -9.76 1.48
CA ALA A 204 6.85 -8.69 0.52
C ALA A 204 5.52 -8.96 -0.22
N ASP A 205 4.75 -7.92 -0.49
CA ASP A 205 3.34 -7.98 -0.91
C ASP A 205 3.12 -8.95 -2.08
N ALA A 206 3.95 -8.85 -3.12
CA ALA A 206 3.89 -9.72 -4.29
C ALA A 206 4.49 -11.13 -4.06
N SER A 207 5.20 -11.38 -2.95
CA SER A 207 5.89 -12.66 -2.72
C SER A 207 4.95 -13.85 -2.57
N VAL A 208 3.70 -13.62 -2.16
CA VAL A 208 2.68 -14.69 -2.12
C VAL A 208 2.39 -15.25 -3.52
N THR A 209 2.37 -14.39 -4.54
CA THR A 209 2.23 -14.77 -5.95
C THR A 209 3.50 -15.42 -6.49
N VAL A 210 4.68 -14.87 -6.15
CA VAL A 210 5.97 -15.45 -6.54
C VAL A 210 6.09 -16.87 -6.01
N GLY A 211 5.80 -17.12 -4.73
CA GLY A 211 5.87 -18.45 -4.13
C GLY A 211 4.91 -19.46 -4.76
N ALA A 212 3.69 -19.04 -5.10
CA ALA A 212 2.72 -19.86 -5.82
C ALA A 212 3.22 -20.26 -7.22
N ALA A 213 3.78 -19.32 -7.98
CA ALA A 213 4.34 -19.56 -9.31
C ALA A 213 5.60 -20.45 -9.25
N MET A 214 6.49 -20.20 -8.30
CA MET A 214 7.68 -21.05 -8.04
C MET A 214 7.28 -22.51 -7.82
N TRP A 215 6.33 -22.75 -6.94
CA TRP A 215 5.80 -24.09 -6.68
C TRP A 215 5.24 -24.74 -7.94
N TRP A 216 4.38 -24.01 -8.64
CA TRP A 216 3.66 -24.56 -9.79
C TRP A 216 4.61 -24.93 -10.92
N HIS A 217 5.50 -24.04 -11.31
CA HIS A 217 6.41 -24.25 -12.44
C HIS A 217 7.69 -24.99 -12.05
N GLY A 218 7.98 -25.15 -10.76
CA GLY A 218 9.21 -25.76 -10.26
C GLY A 218 10.43 -24.86 -10.40
N TRP A 219 10.21 -23.54 -10.39
CA TRP A 219 11.30 -22.57 -10.45
C TRP A 219 12.15 -22.57 -9.17
N THR A 220 13.40 -22.22 -9.34
CA THR A 220 14.36 -21.96 -8.27
C THR A 220 14.74 -20.47 -8.27
N ARG A 221 15.55 -20.05 -7.31
CA ARG A 221 16.09 -18.67 -7.29
C ARG A 221 16.98 -18.32 -8.48
N ASP A 222 17.37 -19.29 -9.33
CA ASP A 222 18.15 -19.05 -10.54
C ASP A 222 17.27 -18.62 -11.74
N ASN A 223 15.99 -18.83 -11.64
CA ASN A 223 14.99 -18.45 -12.66
C ASN A 223 14.64 -16.96 -12.58
N LEU A 224 15.64 -16.09 -12.66
CA LEU A 224 15.49 -14.66 -12.37
C LEU A 224 14.46 -13.95 -13.25
N TYR A 225 14.34 -14.31 -14.53
CA TYR A 225 13.37 -13.68 -15.44
C TYR A 225 11.94 -14.06 -15.07
N GLU A 226 11.73 -15.34 -14.83
CA GLU A 226 10.44 -15.90 -14.47
C GLU A 226 9.96 -15.35 -13.12
N LEU A 227 10.87 -15.29 -12.13
CA LEU A 227 10.59 -14.72 -10.81
C LEU A 227 10.26 -13.23 -10.90
N ALA A 228 10.99 -12.47 -11.72
CA ALA A 228 10.72 -11.04 -11.91
C ALA A 228 9.37 -10.81 -12.59
N GLY A 229 9.00 -11.64 -13.56
CA GLY A 229 7.69 -11.62 -14.18
C GLY A 229 6.59 -11.88 -13.14
N ALA A 230 6.69 -12.98 -12.39
CA ALA A 230 5.75 -13.31 -11.32
C ALA A 230 5.68 -12.22 -10.23
N LEU A 231 6.80 -11.56 -9.90
CA LEU A 231 6.87 -10.45 -8.97
C LEU A 231 6.01 -9.27 -9.45
N MET A 232 6.15 -8.88 -10.72
CA MET A 232 5.38 -7.77 -11.26
C MET A 232 3.90 -8.12 -11.46
N ILE A 233 3.59 -9.37 -11.76
CA ILE A 233 2.20 -9.83 -11.78
C ILE A 233 1.61 -9.82 -10.37
N GLY A 234 2.37 -10.27 -9.37
CA GLY A 234 1.99 -10.17 -7.97
C GLY A 234 1.67 -8.73 -7.58
N HIS A 235 2.53 -7.76 -7.93
CA HIS A 235 2.29 -6.34 -7.72
C HIS A 235 1.02 -5.83 -8.42
N ILE A 236 0.69 -6.32 -9.62
CA ILE A 236 -0.53 -5.93 -10.32
C ILE A 236 -1.80 -6.45 -9.61
N ILE A 237 -1.77 -7.66 -9.05
CA ILE A 237 -2.97 -8.29 -8.47
C ILE A 237 -3.07 -8.18 -6.94
N GLU A 238 -2.04 -7.73 -6.24
CA GLU A 238 -2.00 -7.68 -4.77
C GLU A 238 -3.02 -6.70 -4.16
N CYS A 239 -3.22 -5.55 -4.82
CA CYS A 239 -4.10 -4.50 -4.35
C CYS A 239 -5.55 -4.68 -4.80
N SER A 240 -6.07 -5.90 -4.75
CA SER A 240 -7.49 -6.16 -4.95
C SER A 240 -7.99 -5.62 -6.30
N THR A 241 -9.09 -4.89 -6.30
CA THR A 241 -9.74 -4.33 -7.48
C THR A 241 -9.03 -3.15 -8.14
N TYR A 242 -7.84 -2.78 -7.72
CA TYR A 242 -7.09 -1.71 -8.37
C TYR A 242 -6.77 -2.04 -9.83
N ALA A 243 -6.44 -3.28 -10.14
CA ALA A 243 -6.22 -3.72 -11.52
C ALA A 243 -7.51 -3.81 -12.36
N THR A 244 -8.69 -3.82 -11.71
CA THR A 244 -9.99 -3.96 -12.35
C THR A 244 -10.84 -2.69 -12.33
N GLY A 245 -10.22 -1.53 -12.04
CA GLY A 245 -10.83 -0.21 -12.13
C GLY A 245 -10.99 0.55 -10.83
N GLY A 246 -10.70 -0.06 -9.68
CA GLY A 246 -10.64 0.64 -8.40
C GLY A 246 -9.52 1.70 -8.42
N TYR A 247 -9.79 2.89 -7.92
CA TYR A 247 -8.84 4.02 -7.91
C TYR A 247 -8.32 4.46 -9.30
N TYR A 248 -8.90 3.96 -10.36
CA TYR A 248 -8.53 4.33 -11.71
C TYR A 248 -8.98 5.75 -12.03
N SER A 249 -8.06 6.62 -12.43
CA SER A 249 -8.36 8.03 -12.71
C SER A 249 -9.28 8.25 -13.91
N GLY A 250 -9.40 7.27 -14.81
CA GLY A 250 -10.41 7.19 -15.87
C GLY A 250 -11.70 6.49 -15.44
N PHE A 251 -12.10 6.58 -14.18
CA PHE A 251 -13.23 5.85 -13.60
C PHE A 251 -14.57 6.05 -14.35
N LYS A 252 -14.72 7.13 -15.09
CA LYS A 252 -15.91 7.36 -15.94
C LYS A 252 -16.09 6.30 -17.04
N ASP A 253 -15.01 5.61 -17.44
CA ASP A 253 -15.07 4.49 -18.38
C ASP A 253 -15.83 3.28 -17.81
N LEU A 254 -15.96 3.18 -16.48
CA LEU A 254 -16.74 2.13 -15.83
C LEU A 254 -18.25 2.31 -16.05
N GLY A 255 -18.72 3.54 -16.24
CA GLY A 255 -20.15 3.85 -16.31
C GLY A 255 -20.86 3.37 -15.04
N LEU A 256 -21.87 2.50 -15.19
CA LEU A 256 -22.60 1.91 -14.05
C LEU A 256 -21.98 0.58 -13.55
N ASN A 257 -20.80 0.20 -14.06
CA ASN A 257 -20.12 -1.04 -13.67
C ASN A 257 -19.10 -0.81 -12.54
N ASP A 258 -19.48 -0.05 -11.54
CA ASP A 258 -18.61 0.39 -10.44
C ASP A 258 -19.02 -0.16 -9.05
N THR A 259 -20.16 -0.86 -8.94
CA THR A 259 -20.74 -1.25 -7.64
C THR A 259 -20.22 -2.57 -7.07
N ASP A 260 -19.94 -3.57 -7.92
CA ASP A 260 -19.43 -4.89 -7.50
C ASP A 260 -18.26 -5.31 -8.40
N MET A 261 -17.16 -4.57 -8.28
CA MET A 261 -15.96 -4.84 -9.06
C MET A 261 -15.39 -6.22 -8.75
N GLY A 262 -15.09 -6.97 -9.81
CA GLY A 262 -14.45 -8.27 -9.72
C GLY A 262 -12.99 -8.16 -9.30
N TYR A 263 -12.49 -9.18 -8.64
CA TYR A 263 -11.09 -9.30 -8.27
C TYR A 263 -10.25 -9.78 -9.45
N PRO A 264 -8.97 -9.39 -9.53
CA PRO A 264 -8.11 -9.78 -10.63
C PRO A 264 -7.70 -11.25 -10.55
N ILE A 265 -7.55 -11.87 -11.73
CA ILE A 265 -7.03 -13.22 -11.92
C ILE A 265 -5.90 -13.15 -12.94
N ALA A 266 -4.73 -13.66 -12.60
CA ALA A 266 -3.58 -13.73 -13.50
C ALA A 266 -3.27 -15.18 -13.87
N ALA A 267 -3.17 -15.47 -15.15
CA ALA A 267 -2.67 -16.74 -15.68
C ALA A 267 -1.19 -16.57 -16.02
N ILE A 268 -0.27 -17.04 -15.14
CA ILE A 268 1.18 -16.89 -15.25
C ILE A 268 1.76 -18.13 -15.94
N ASP A 269 2.46 -17.95 -17.03
CA ASP A 269 3.08 -19.02 -17.81
C ASP A 269 4.49 -19.41 -17.30
N GLU A 270 5.09 -20.40 -17.93
CA GLU A 270 6.42 -20.93 -17.58
C GLU A 270 7.57 -19.93 -17.79
N LYS A 271 7.32 -18.81 -18.50
CA LYS A 271 8.30 -17.74 -18.77
C LYS A 271 8.13 -16.55 -17.83
N GLY A 272 7.13 -16.59 -16.93
CA GLY A 272 6.81 -15.46 -16.06
C GLY A 272 5.99 -14.37 -16.74
N GLU A 273 5.50 -14.57 -17.98
CA GLU A 273 4.53 -13.68 -18.61
C GLU A 273 3.11 -14.07 -18.16
N ALA A 274 2.17 -13.13 -18.23
CA ALA A 274 0.82 -13.43 -17.78
C ALA A 274 -0.27 -12.76 -18.60
N VAL A 275 -1.45 -13.36 -18.55
CA VAL A 275 -2.72 -12.72 -18.93
C VAL A 275 -3.49 -12.38 -17.68
N VAL A 276 -3.75 -11.08 -17.47
CA VAL A 276 -4.56 -10.58 -16.35
C VAL A 276 -6.00 -10.42 -16.83
N THR A 277 -6.90 -11.02 -16.07
CA THR A 277 -8.36 -10.99 -16.25
C THR A 277 -9.03 -10.64 -14.91
N MET A 278 -10.32 -10.87 -14.77
CA MET A 278 -11.07 -10.66 -13.52
C MET A 278 -12.17 -11.71 -13.34
N GLU A 279 -12.79 -11.75 -12.15
CA GLU A 279 -13.96 -12.58 -11.85
C GLU A 279 -15.04 -12.47 -12.93
N GLU A 280 -15.60 -13.61 -13.34
CA GLU A 280 -16.64 -13.67 -14.36
C GLU A 280 -17.96 -13.10 -13.84
N GLY A 281 -18.68 -12.37 -14.70
CA GLY A 281 -19.99 -11.80 -14.37
C GLY A 281 -19.99 -10.64 -13.38
N LYS A 282 -18.81 -10.14 -12.96
CA LYS A 282 -18.66 -8.99 -12.09
C LYS A 282 -18.48 -7.69 -12.88
N HIS A 283 -18.70 -6.57 -12.19
CA HIS A 283 -18.40 -5.24 -12.68
C HIS A 283 -16.90 -4.97 -12.71
N GLY A 284 -16.49 -3.83 -13.23
CA GLY A 284 -15.08 -3.47 -13.37
C GLY A 284 -14.61 -3.54 -14.82
N LEU A 285 -13.33 -3.27 -15.01
CA LEU A 285 -12.72 -3.13 -16.32
C LEU A 285 -11.23 -3.49 -16.25
N VAL A 286 -10.79 -4.47 -17.05
CA VAL A 286 -9.38 -4.79 -17.22
C VAL A 286 -8.91 -4.32 -18.59
N THR A 287 -8.13 -3.25 -18.59
CA THR A 287 -7.52 -2.64 -19.78
C THR A 287 -6.04 -2.36 -19.55
N THR A 288 -5.33 -2.05 -20.63
CA THR A 288 -3.94 -1.58 -20.51
C THR A 288 -3.83 -0.36 -19.61
N ALA A 289 -4.85 0.50 -19.55
CA ALA A 289 -4.85 1.70 -18.72
C ALA A 289 -5.07 1.36 -17.22
N THR A 290 -5.99 0.44 -16.87
CA THR A 290 -6.18 0.01 -15.47
C THR A 290 -4.96 -0.74 -14.94
N ILE A 291 -4.35 -1.58 -15.77
CA ILE A 291 -3.11 -2.28 -15.42
C ILE A 291 -1.93 -1.31 -15.29
N ALA A 292 -1.77 -0.35 -16.22
CA ALA A 292 -0.73 0.69 -16.12
C ALA A 292 -0.91 1.53 -14.84
N SER A 293 -2.15 1.86 -14.48
CA SER A 293 -2.46 2.57 -13.24
C SER A 293 -1.95 1.82 -12.02
N GLN A 294 -2.24 0.51 -11.90
CA GLN A 294 -1.75 -0.30 -10.78
C GLN A 294 -0.24 -0.54 -10.84
N LEU A 295 0.31 -0.76 -12.03
CA LEU A 295 1.75 -0.93 -12.21
C LEU A 295 2.56 0.27 -11.71
N LEU A 296 2.07 1.50 -11.98
CA LEU A 296 2.72 2.74 -11.59
C LEU A 296 2.51 3.10 -10.11
N TYR A 297 1.64 2.38 -9.41
CA TYR A 297 1.37 2.57 -8.00
C TYR A 297 2.50 2.01 -7.13
N GLU A 298 2.96 2.77 -6.15
CA GLU A 298 3.95 2.37 -5.14
C GLU A 298 5.36 1.97 -5.64
N ILE A 299 5.67 2.10 -6.93
CA ILE A 299 7.03 1.83 -7.41
C ILE A 299 7.99 2.96 -7.02
N GLN A 300 9.28 2.63 -6.88
CA GLN A 300 10.32 3.58 -6.46
C GLN A 300 11.26 3.99 -7.62
N GLY A 301 10.92 3.60 -8.84
CA GLY A 301 11.72 3.81 -10.05
C GLY A 301 11.72 2.58 -10.94
N PRO A 302 12.66 2.46 -11.89
CA PRO A 302 12.68 1.38 -12.87
C PRO A 302 13.05 0.00 -12.31
N LEU A 303 13.57 -0.08 -11.10
CA LEU A 303 13.90 -1.33 -10.42
C LEU A 303 12.93 -1.57 -9.26
N TYR A 304 12.32 -2.74 -9.25
CA TYR A 304 11.45 -3.19 -8.16
C TYR A 304 12.20 -4.29 -7.38
N TYR A 305 12.57 -3.99 -6.14
CA TYR A 305 13.39 -4.86 -5.29
C TYR A 305 12.53 -5.83 -4.48
N ASN A 306 12.96 -7.09 -4.42
CA ASN A 306 12.39 -8.13 -3.57
C ASN A 306 13.52 -9.00 -3.01
N SER A 307 13.26 -9.78 -1.97
CA SER A 307 14.26 -10.63 -1.31
C SER A 307 14.71 -11.81 -2.16
N ASP A 308 13.92 -12.25 -3.15
CA ASP A 308 14.29 -13.35 -4.05
C ASP A 308 14.80 -12.87 -5.42
N VAL A 309 14.39 -11.69 -5.88
CA VAL A 309 14.70 -11.19 -7.22
C VAL A 309 14.55 -9.67 -7.28
N THR A 310 15.25 -9.02 -8.19
CA THR A 310 15.00 -7.62 -8.58
C THR A 310 14.38 -7.60 -9.99
N ALA A 311 13.21 -7.00 -10.15
CA ALA A 311 12.59 -6.78 -11.44
C ALA A 311 13.02 -5.45 -12.06
N SER A 312 13.44 -5.45 -13.33
CA SER A 312 13.61 -4.26 -14.16
C SER A 312 12.38 -4.14 -15.05
N ILE A 313 11.65 -3.02 -14.90
CA ILE A 313 10.32 -2.80 -15.50
C ILE A 313 10.34 -1.80 -16.66
N GLU A 314 11.53 -1.31 -17.06
CA GLU A 314 11.67 -0.32 -18.13
C GLU A 314 11.13 -0.80 -19.49
N ASP A 315 11.31 -2.10 -19.77
CA ASP A 315 10.90 -2.73 -21.03
C ASP A 315 9.54 -3.45 -20.96
N MET A 316 8.77 -3.18 -19.92
CA MET A 316 7.47 -3.82 -19.72
C MET A 316 6.46 -3.43 -20.81
N HIS A 317 5.70 -4.42 -21.29
CA HIS A 317 4.69 -4.26 -22.32
C HIS A 317 3.31 -4.70 -21.81
N LEU A 318 2.31 -3.90 -22.13
CA LEU A 318 0.89 -4.20 -21.87
C LEU A 318 0.15 -4.28 -23.20
N LYS A 319 -0.50 -5.40 -23.47
CA LYS A 319 -1.26 -5.62 -24.71
C LYS A 319 -2.68 -6.10 -24.41
N GLN A 320 -3.67 -5.33 -24.82
CA GLN A 320 -5.06 -5.79 -24.81
C GLN A 320 -5.22 -6.93 -25.81
N ILE A 321 -5.62 -8.12 -25.32
CA ILE A 321 -5.81 -9.31 -26.17
C ILE A 321 -7.26 -9.76 -26.25
N GLY A 322 -8.15 -9.17 -25.45
CA GLY A 322 -9.57 -9.45 -25.44
C GLY A 322 -10.30 -8.51 -24.48
N LYS A 323 -11.63 -8.65 -24.39
CA LYS A 323 -12.42 -7.92 -23.38
C LYS A 323 -11.96 -8.37 -21.98
N ASN A 324 -11.59 -7.41 -21.12
CA ASN A 324 -11.07 -7.69 -19.78
C ASN A 324 -9.92 -8.69 -19.75
N ALA A 325 -9.01 -8.63 -20.75
CA ALA A 325 -7.86 -9.51 -20.85
C ALA A 325 -6.65 -8.74 -21.36
N VAL A 326 -5.63 -8.57 -20.52
CA VAL A 326 -4.39 -7.86 -20.82
C VAL A 326 -3.21 -8.81 -20.66
N HIS A 327 -2.41 -8.94 -21.72
CA HIS A 327 -1.13 -9.64 -21.67
C HIS A 327 -0.05 -8.70 -21.14
N VAL A 328 0.72 -9.19 -20.16
CA VAL A 328 1.82 -8.49 -19.49
C VAL A 328 3.11 -9.24 -19.77
N SER A 329 4.12 -8.56 -20.29
CA SER A 329 5.41 -9.15 -20.65
C SER A 329 6.56 -8.15 -20.60
N GLY A 330 7.78 -8.57 -20.88
CA GLY A 330 8.95 -7.71 -21.02
C GLY A 330 9.66 -7.34 -19.71
N VAL A 331 9.27 -7.94 -18.58
CA VAL A 331 9.97 -7.76 -17.29
C VAL A 331 11.30 -8.53 -17.34
N LYS A 332 12.38 -7.90 -16.88
CA LYS A 332 13.71 -8.52 -16.81
C LYS A 332 14.11 -8.79 -15.36
N GLY A 333 14.62 -10.00 -15.12
CA GLY A 333 15.12 -10.42 -13.82
C GLY A 333 16.59 -10.08 -13.61
N ARG A 334 16.91 -9.64 -12.37
CA ARG A 334 18.28 -9.44 -11.88
C ARG A 334 18.41 -10.10 -10.52
N PRO A 335 19.63 -10.45 -10.07
CA PRO A 335 19.83 -10.97 -8.72
C PRO A 335 19.21 -10.05 -7.66
N PRO A 336 18.69 -10.59 -6.55
CA PRO A 336 18.17 -9.78 -5.44
C PRO A 336 19.29 -8.98 -4.78
N PRO A 337 18.95 -7.93 -3.99
CA PRO A 337 19.91 -7.26 -3.13
C PRO A 337 20.44 -8.22 -2.04
N SER A 338 21.66 -7.96 -1.55
CA SER A 338 22.21 -8.64 -0.35
C SER A 338 21.42 -8.31 0.93
N THR A 339 20.57 -7.28 0.87
CA THR A 339 19.75 -6.78 1.98
C THR A 339 18.27 -6.96 1.70
N THR A 340 17.47 -7.03 2.77
CA THR A 340 16.00 -6.90 2.67
C THR A 340 15.52 -5.64 3.40
N LYS A 341 14.34 -5.15 3.02
CA LYS A 341 13.69 -4.03 3.70
C LYS A 341 13.32 -4.45 5.13
N VAL A 342 13.56 -3.58 6.11
CA VAL A 342 13.15 -3.75 7.49
C VAL A 342 12.38 -2.53 7.97
N GLY A 343 11.21 -2.78 8.57
CA GLY A 343 10.41 -1.77 9.24
C GLY A 343 10.63 -1.84 10.75
N ILE A 344 11.05 -0.73 11.33
CA ILE A 344 11.33 -0.58 12.77
C ILE A 344 10.24 0.31 13.35
N THR A 345 9.58 -0.16 14.39
CA THR A 345 8.46 0.51 15.06
C THR A 345 8.89 1.13 16.37
N ALA A 346 8.37 2.31 16.67
CA ALA A 346 8.46 2.94 17.98
C ALA A 346 7.09 3.51 18.42
N LYS A 347 6.90 3.70 19.73
CA LYS A 347 5.74 4.44 20.25
C LYS A 347 5.95 5.93 20.00
N GLY A 348 5.06 6.56 19.22
CA GLY A 348 5.12 7.98 18.90
C GLY A 348 4.55 8.86 20.02
N GLY A 349 3.51 8.39 20.68
CA GLY A 349 2.74 9.13 21.68
C GLY A 349 1.26 9.03 21.43
N TRP A 350 0.56 10.15 21.61
CA TRP A 350 -0.89 10.28 21.38
C TRP A 350 -1.17 11.35 20.36
N GLN A 351 -2.25 11.16 19.60
CA GLN A 351 -2.73 12.13 18.62
C GLN A 351 -4.24 12.32 18.76
N ALA A 352 -4.70 13.54 18.44
CA ALA A 352 -6.10 13.91 18.40
C ALA A 352 -6.34 14.99 17.36
N GLU A 353 -7.59 15.20 16.99
CA GLU A 353 -8.00 16.28 16.12
C GLU A 353 -9.33 16.87 16.53
N PHE A 354 -9.52 18.16 16.26
CA PHE A 354 -10.74 18.91 16.52
C PHE A 354 -11.13 19.67 15.25
N HIS A 355 -12.43 19.77 14.97
CA HIS A 355 -12.93 20.37 13.75
C HIS A 355 -13.88 21.53 14.04
N PHE A 356 -13.61 22.68 13.42
CA PHE A 356 -14.53 23.79 13.31
C PHE A 356 -15.04 23.91 11.87
N TYR A 357 -16.29 24.31 11.72
CA TYR A 357 -16.92 24.58 10.43
C TYR A 357 -17.03 26.09 10.22
N LEU A 358 -16.27 26.62 9.29
CA LEU A 358 -16.23 28.04 8.97
C LEU A 358 -17.09 28.30 7.75
N THR A 359 -18.14 29.11 7.89
CA THR A 359 -19.12 29.32 6.83
C THR A 359 -19.12 30.76 6.33
N GLY A 360 -19.22 30.95 5.02
CA GLY A 360 -19.46 32.23 4.35
C GLY A 360 -18.21 33.06 4.12
N LEU A 361 -18.24 34.31 4.55
CA LEU A 361 -17.17 35.29 4.29
C LEU A 361 -16.00 35.14 5.27
N ASP A 362 -14.85 35.66 4.89
CA ASP A 362 -13.68 35.88 5.74
C ASP A 362 -13.16 34.58 6.42
N ILE A 363 -13.09 33.50 5.63
CA ILE A 363 -12.70 32.17 6.11
C ILE A 363 -11.29 32.21 6.73
N GLU A 364 -10.34 32.86 6.06
CA GLU A 364 -8.96 32.91 6.53
C GLU A 364 -8.83 33.71 7.83
N GLU A 365 -9.56 34.83 7.96
CA GLU A 365 -9.60 35.66 9.17
C GLU A 365 -10.27 34.92 10.35
N LYS A 366 -11.37 34.20 10.08
CA LYS A 366 -12.02 33.33 11.08
C LYS A 366 -11.07 32.24 11.55
N ALA A 367 -10.39 31.56 10.64
CA ALA A 367 -9.39 30.55 10.98
C ALA A 367 -8.24 31.12 11.82
N ALA A 368 -7.72 32.28 11.41
CA ALA A 368 -6.69 32.97 12.18
C ALA A 368 -7.16 33.41 13.58
N MET A 369 -8.44 33.76 13.73
CA MET A 369 -9.03 34.04 15.03
C MET A 369 -9.07 32.79 15.92
N VAL A 370 -9.56 31.66 15.40
CA VAL A 370 -9.58 30.38 16.14
C VAL A 370 -8.16 29.99 16.56
N GLU A 371 -7.20 30.07 15.64
CA GLU A 371 -5.80 29.71 15.94
C GLU A 371 -5.23 30.56 17.07
N ARG A 372 -5.40 31.90 17.02
CA ARG A 372 -4.92 32.81 18.09
C ARG A 372 -5.57 32.51 19.43
N GLN A 373 -6.89 32.31 19.45
CA GLN A 373 -7.64 32.03 20.68
C GLN A 373 -7.23 30.70 21.29
N THR A 374 -7.16 29.63 20.47
CA THR A 374 -6.75 28.31 20.94
C THR A 374 -5.33 28.31 21.49
N LYS A 375 -4.39 28.94 20.78
CA LYS A 375 -3.00 29.10 21.27
C LYS A 375 -2.91 29.91 22.57
N ALA A 376 -3.73 30.94 22.72
CA ALA A 376 -3.77 31.73 23.93
C ALA A 376 -4.27 30.91 25.13
N LEU A 377 -5.30 30.07 24.93
CA LEU A 377 -5.80 29.16 25.97
C LEU A 377 -4.81 28.05 26.34
N MET A 378 -4.05 27.56 25.36
CA MET A 378 -2.99 26.57 25.58
C MET A 378 -1.85 27.13 26.44
N GLY A 379 -1.54 28.43 26.32
CA GLY A 379 -0.44 29.05 27.05
C GLY A 379 0.85 28.25 26.95
N ASP A 380 1.51 27.97 28.08
CA ASP A 380 2.76 27.21 28.12
C ASP A 380 2.62 25.72 27.69
N HIS A 381 1.40 25.19 27.70
CA HIS A 381 1.15 23.82 27.24
C HIS A 381 1.46 23.63 25.75
N ILE A 382 1.49 24.69 24.96
CA ILE A 382 1.81 24.63 23.52
C ILE A 382 3.17 23.96 23.28
N ASN A 383 4.13 24.14 24.16
CA ASN A 383 5.47 23.57 24.06
C ASN A 383 5.54 22.06 24.30
N LYS A 384 4.46 21.46 24.80
CA LYS A 384 4.35 20.02 25.03
C LYS A 384 3.82 19.25 23.81
N PHE A 385 3.32 19.95 22.79
CA PHE A 385 2.91 19.33 21.54
C PHE A 385 4.11 19.11 20.64
N SER A 386 4.33 17.87 20.22
CA SER A 386 5.33 17.54 19.19
C SER A 386 4.87 17.94 17.79
N CYS A 387 3.57 18.00 17.57
CA CYS A 387 2.92 18.53 16.37
C CYS A 387 1.63 19.23 16.75
N LEU A 388 1.44 20.46 16.29
CA LEU A 388 0.20 21.22 16.40
C LEU A 388 -0.01 21.96 15.07
N ARG A 389 -1.08 21.60 14.34
CA ARG A 389 -1.38 22.20 13.05
C ARG A 389 -2.83 22.62 12.95
N PHE A 390 -3.00 23.81 12.32
CA PHE A 390 -4.30 24.39 11.97
C PHE A 390 -4.39 24.36 10.44
N MET A 391 -5.39 23.65 9.91
CA MET A 391 -5.48 23.37 8.48
C MET A 391 -6.89 23.61 7.97
N LEU A 392 -7.01 24.26 6.82
CA LEU A 392 -8.29 24.45 6.13
C LEU A 392 -8.43 23.39 5.01
N ALA A 393 -9.60 22.79 4.92
CA ALA A 393 -9.97 21.90 3.83
C ALA A 393 -11.25 22.41 3.15
N GLY A 394 -11.15 22.71 1.86
CA GLY A 394 -12.22 23.28 1.07
C GLY A 394 -11.98 24.73 0.69
N ALA A 395 -12.89 25.27 -0.10
CA ALA A 395 -12.93 26.68 -0.50
C ALA A 395 -14.38 27.08 -0.77
N VAL A 396 -14.77 28.27 -0.34
CA VAL A 396 -16.11 28.80 -0.59
C VAL A 396 -16.19 29.33 -2.03
N PRO A 397 -17.19 28.93 -2.83
CA PRO A 397 -17.46 29.54 -4.14
C PRO A 397 -17.84 31.02 -3.99
N SER A 398 -17.72 31.80 -5.07
CA SER A 398 -18.05 33.23 -5.07
C SER A 398 -19.52 33.53 -4.77
N ASP A 399 -20.43 32.60 -5.07
CA ASP A 399 -21.87 32.71 -4.83
C ASP A 399 -22.44 31.32 -4.44
N PRO A 400 -22.21 30.88 -3.18
CA PRO A 400 -22.63 29.56 -2.74
C PRO A 400 -24.17 29.46 -2.70
N GLN A 401 -24.70 28.34 -3.17
CA GLN A 401 -26.17 28.12 -3.26
C GLN A 401 -26.73 27.35 -2.05
N SER A 402 -25.86 26.88 -1.14
CA SER A 402 -26.22 26.23 0.12
C SER A 402 -25.23 26.57 1.22
N GLN A 403 -25.62 26.31 2.48
CA GLN A 403 -24.72 26.46 3.63
C GLN A 403 -23.55 25.47 3.54
N GLU A 404 -23.79 24.27 3.03
CA GLU A 404 -22.76 23.24 2.84
C GLU A 404 -21.69 23.71 1.84
N GLU A 405 -22.08 24.30 0.71
CA GLU A 405 -21.15 24.86 -0.27
C GLU A 405 -20.34 26.04 0.30
N ALA A 406 -20.97 26.80 1.23
CA ALA A 406 -20.34 27.93 1.90
C ALA A 406 -19.43 27.54 3.07
N THR A 407 -19.27 26.24 3.38
CA THR A 407 -18.59 25.76 4.57
C THR A 407 -17.24 25.15 4.26
N VAL A 408 -16.24 25.54 5.03
CA VAL A 408 -14.86 24.99 5.02
C VAL A 408 -14.60 24.32 6.36
N ASP A 409 -13.99 23.13 6.32
CA ASP A 409 -13.51 22.43 7.50
C ASP A 409 -12.16 22.97 7.96
N MET A 410 -12.09 23.42 9.19
CA MET A 410 -10.85 23.75 9.88
C MET A 410 -10.48 22.64 10.85
N ARG A 411 -9.52 21.83 10.49
CA ARG A 411 -8.97 20.77 11.32
C ARG A 411 -7.83 21.31 12.17
N ILE A 412 -7.91 21.10 13.48
CA ILE A 412 -6.81 21.31 14.43
C ILE A 412 -6.27 19.94 14.78
N PHE A 413 -5.03 19.65 14.38
CA PHE A 413 -4.38 18.37 14.63
C PHE A 413 -3.29 18.51 15.66
N ALA A 414 -3.25 17.60 16.64
CA ALA A 414 -2.29 17.63 17.73
C ALA A 414 -1.65 16.26 17.97
N GLN A 415 -0.33 16.26 18.23
CA GLN A 415 0.40 15.11 18.74
C GLN A 415 1.24 15.50 19.94
N THR A 416 1.36 14.61 20.92
CA THR A 416 2.16 14.82 22.12
C THR A 416 2.65 13.50 22.72
N ARG A 417 3.74 13.55 23.47
CA ARG A 417 4.18 12.43 24.32
C ARG A 417 3.57 12.46 25.72
N ASP A 418 2.89 13.55 26.07
CA ASP A 418 2.19 13.72 27.34
C ASP A 418 0.73 13.25 27.21
N PRO A 419 0.37 12.04 27.71
CA PRO A 419 -0.98 11.52 27.57
C PRO A 419 -2.03 12.41 28.24
N ASP A 420 -1.68 13.13 29.29
CA ASP A 420 -2.61 13.95 30.06
C ASP A 420 -3.16 15.13 29.23
N LEU A 421 -2.39 15.62 28.24
CA LEU A 421 -2.85 16.67 27.34
C LEU A 421 -3.94 16.22 26.36
N LEU A 422 -4.00 14.91 26.06
CA LEU A 422 -4.96 14.33 25.12
C LEU A 422 -5.93 13.35 25.80
N SER A 423 -5.79 13.11 27.10
CA SER A 423 -6.69 12.24 27.89
C SER A 423 -8.01 12.94 28.16
N GLY A 424 -8.83 13.05 27.14
CA GLY A 424 -10.03 13.88 27.21
C GLY A 424 -11.32 13.14 27.50
N ASN A 425 -11.34 12.08 28.32
CA ASN A 425 -12.63 11.51 28.75
C ASN A 425 -13.44 12.44 29.63
N ASN A 426 -12.88 13.57 30.07
CA ASN A 426 -13.54 14.48 31.00
C ASN A 426 -13.45 15.91 30.50
N PHE A 427 -14.45 16.34 29.71
CA PHE A 427 -14.79 17.77 29.62
C PHE A 427 -15.04 18.41 30.99
N VAL A 428 -15.06 17.62 32.04
CA VAL A 428 -15.48 17.97 33.39
C VAL A 428 -14.31 18.01 34.39
N ASP A 429 -13.17 17.37 34.09
CA ASP A 429 -12.02 17.38 35.02
C ASP A 429 -11.22 18.68 34.85
N SER A 430 -11.53 19.62 35.74
CA SER A 430 -11.25 21.04 35.61
C SER A 430 -9.79 21.45 35.84
N ASP A 431 -8.95 20.58 36.39
CA ASP A 431 -7.61 20.97 36.87
C ASP A 431 -6.49 20.71 35.87
N ARG A 432 -6.78 20.03 34.77
CA ARG A 432 -5.78 19.71 33.72
C ARG A 432 -6.24 20.24 32.38
N GLY A 433 -5.52 21.22 31.84
CA GLY A 433 -5.74 21.66 30.48
C GLY A 433 -5.59 20.51 29.51
N SER A 434 -6.64 20.18 28.75
CA SER A 434 -6.62 19.19 27.67
C SER A 434 -6.82 19.85 26.33
N PHE A 435 -6.30 19.22 25.27
CA PHE A 435 -6.44 19.69 23.88
C PHE A 435 -7.91 19.97 23.51
N ALA A 436 -8.80 19.01 23.81
CA ALA A 436 -10.22 19.17 23.54
C ALA A 436 -10.82 20.38 24.25
N ARG A 437 -10.42 20.63 25.50
CA ARG A 437 -10.89 21.77 26.28
C ARG A 437 -10.40 23.09 25.73
N PHE A 438 -9.13 23.20 25.38
CA PHE A 438 -8.57 24.40 24.72
C PHE A 438 -9.28 24.75 23.42
N CYS A 439 -9.75 23.75 22.66
CA CYS A 439 -10.54 23.97 21.46
C CYS A 439 -11.97 24.41 21.78
N ILE A 440 -12.69 23.73 22.70
CA ILE A 440 -14.11 23.96 22.92
C ILE A 440 -14.38 25.28 23.71
N GLU A 441 -13.47 25.71 24.56
CA GLU A 441 -13.64 26.97 25.32
C GLU A 441 -13.67 28.20 24.39
N ASN A 442 -13.22 28.09 23.15
CA ASN A 442 -13.34 29.13 22.14
C ASN A 442 -14.75 29.29 21.57
N LEU A 443 -15.65 28.32 21.74
CA LEU A 443 -16.92 28.28 21.04
C LEU A 443 -17.76 29.54 21.21
N LEU A 444 -17.88 30.04 22.46
CA LEU A 444 -18.73 31.21 22.79
C LEU A 444 -18.02 32.55 22.56
N GLN A 445 -16.70 32.58 22.42
CA GLN A 445 -15.96 33.78 22.06
C GLN A 445 -15.45 33.75 20.61
N GLY A 446 -15.94 32.79 19.82
CA GLY A 446 -15.46 32.50 18.47
C GLY A 446 -15.92 33.50 17.42
N TYR A 447 -15.65 33.18 16.21
CA TYR A 447 -16.02 33.93 15.01
C TYR A 447 -17.56 33.91 14.79
N PRO A 448 -18.11 34.84 13.96
CA PRO A 448 -19.54 34.82 13.61
C PRO A 448 -19.94 33.48 12.96
N GLY A 449 -20.94 32.81 13.54
CA GLY A 449 -21.39 31.49 13.13
C GLY A 449 -20.50 30.33 13.59
N SER A 450 -19.77 30.54 14.69
CA SER A 450 -18.88 29.51 15.25
C SER A 450 -19.61 28.18 15.48
N THR A 451 -19.18 27.16 14.77
CA THR A 451 -19.75 25.81 14.81
C THR A 451 -18.63 24.78 14.76
N MET A 452 -18.79 23.69 15.47
CA MET A 452 -17.82 22.60 15.52
C MET A 452 -18.45 21.27 15.11
N ALA A 453 -17.63 20.26 14.82
CA ALA A 453 -18.12 18.90 14.64
C ALA A 453 -18.80 18.41 15.94
N PRO A 454 -20.05 17.91 15.88
CA PRO A 454 -20.76 17.45 17.07
C PRO A 454 -20.17 16.17 17.66
N ASP A 455 -19.52 15.35 16.84
CA ASP A 455 -18.80 14.16 17.28
C ASP A 455 -17.37 14.52 17.73
N MET A 456 -17.19 14.59 19.01
CA MET A 456 -15.92 14.97 19.61
C MET A 456 -15.00 13.79 19.94
N ARG A 457 -15.33 12.57 19.50
CA ARG A 457 -14.48 11.39 19.75
C ARG A 457 -13.10 11.52 19.12
N THR A 458 -12.95 12.28 18.04
CA THR A 458 -11.65 12.56 17.41
C THR A 458 -10.75 13.44 18.26
N ALA A 459 -11.32 14.23 19.17
CA ALA A 459 -10.56 15.07 20.10
C ALA A 459 -9.98 14.30 21.30
N ILE A 460 -10.33 13.02 21.44
CA ILE A 460 -9.77 12.13 22.46
C ILE A 460 -8.49 11.51 21.90
N GLY A 461 -7.41 11.59 22.67
CA GLY A 461 -6.10 11.07 22.29
C GLY A 461 -6.10 9.58 22.01
N ARG A 462 -5.58 9.21 20.87
CA ARG A 462 -5.33 7.82 20.46
C ARG A 462 -3.83 7.60 20.35
N PRO A 463 -3.31 6.43 20.78
CA PRO A 463 -1.92 6.09 20.55
C PRO A 463 -1.59 6.13 19.05
N PHE A 464 -0.41 6.64 18.70
CA PHE A 464 0.14 6.52 17.37
C PHE A 464 1.56 5.97 17.43
N PHE A 465 1.99 5.40 16.31
CA PHE A 465 3.30 4.79 16.17
C PHE A 465 4.14 5.56 15.16
N GLU A 466 5.43 5.52 15.37
CA GLU A 466 6.43 5.94 14.40
C GLU A 466 6.98 4.71 13.67
N TYR A 467 7.30 4.89 12.39
CA TYR A 467 7.81 3.84 11.54
C TYR A 467 9.10 4.29 10.84
N TRP A 468 10.15 3.51 11.02
CA TRP A 468 11.44 3.74 10.40
C TRP A 468 11.77 2.62 9.45
N VAL A 469 11.84 2.93 8.16
CA VAL A 469 12.19 1.95 7.14
C VAL A 469 13.67 2.03 6.80
N SER A 470 14.34 0.88 6.82
CA SER A 470 15.76 0.73 6.53
C SER A 470 16.06 -0.60 5.83
N LEU A 471 17.32 -0.96 5.71
CA LEU A 471 17.78 -2.22 5.15
C LEU A 471 18.48 -3.05 6.23
N LEU A 472 18.27 -4.37 6.15
CA LEU A 472 18.95 -5.37 6.98
C LEU A 472 19.62 -6.39 6.05
N PRO A 473 20.90 -6.76 6.24
CA PRO A 473 21.49 -7.86 5.47
C PRO A 473 20.68 -9.14 5.62
N GLN A 474 20.39 -9.81 4.52
CA GLN A 474 19.57 -11.04 4.51
C GLN A 474 20.19 -12.18 5.36
N THR A 475 21.49 -12.12 5.61
CA THR A 475 22.19 -13.06 6.49
C THR A 475 21.79 -12.97 7.98
N PHE A 476 21.10 -11.91 8.40
CA PHE A 476 20.51 -11.80 9.75
C PHE A 476 19.07 -12.31 9.82
N VAL A 477 18.51 -12.76 8.71
CA VAL A 477 17.14 -13.28 8.65
C VAL A 477 17.18 -14.80 8.76
N HIS A 478 16.38 -15.34 9.68
CA HIS A 478 16.19 -16.78 9.85
C HIS A 478 14.79 -17.17 9.39
N GLU A 479 14.60 -17.20 8.06
CA GLU A 479 13.33 -17.63 7.48
C GLU A 479 13.17 -19.14 7.66
N THR A 480 11.99 -19.57 8.10
CA THR A 480 11.63 -20.98 8.26
C THR A 480 10.29 -21.30 7.61
N ALA A 481 10.18 -22.48 7.02
CA ALA A 481 8.92 -23.05 6.54
C ALA A 481 8.50 -24.20 7.46
N HIS A 482 7.36 -24.04 8.15
CA HIS A 482 6.75 -25.10 8.94
C HIS A 482 5.81 -25.90 8.03
N LEU A 483 6.23 -27.10 7.69
CA LEU A 483 5.52 -27.97 6.75
C LEU A 483 4.29 -28.64 7.39
N PRO A 484 3.32 -29.09 6.59
CA PRO A 484 2.09 -29.72 7.10
C PRO A 484 2.29 -30.98 7.95
N ASP A 485 3.40 -31.69 7.78
CA ASP A 485 3.75 -32.87 8.53
C ASP A 485 4.45 -32.56 9.89
N GLY A 486 4.63 -31.27 10.19
CA GLY A 486 5.31 -30.79 11.39
C GLY A 486 6.82 -30.57 11.23
N THR A 487 7.39 -30.91 10.08
CA THR A 487 8.80 -30.62 9.78
C THR A 487 9.02 -29.10 9.66
N VAL A 488 10.12 -28.61 10.20
CA VAL A 488 10.57 -27.22 10.02
C VAL A 488 11.79 -27.22 9.13
N VAL A 489 11.76 -26.45 8.07
CA VAL A 489 12.84 -26.32 7.08
C VAL A 489 13.37 -24.89 7.10
N ASP A 490 14.69 -24.75 7.25
CA ASP A 490 15.36 -23.46 7.11
C ASP A 490 15.37 -23.03 5.64
N ILE A 491 15.04 -21.78 5.38
CA ILE A 491 15.12 -21.15 4.07
C ILE A 491 16.35 -20.26 4.05
N PRO A 492 17.44 -20.69 3.38
CA PRO A 492 18.68 -19.92 3.40
C PRO A 492 18.54 -18.60 2.63
N ALA A 493 19.30 -17.59 3.04
CA ALA A 493 19.43 -16.36 2.28
C ALA A 493 19.94 -16.64 0.84
N PRO A 494 19.57 -15.83 -0.16
CA PRO A 494 20.06 -16.00 -1.53
C PRO A 494 21.59 -15.83 -1.57
N THR A 495 22.28 -16.72 -2.32
CA THR A 495 23.73 -16.67 -2.50
C THR A 495 24.14 -15.86 -3.74
N ASN A 496 23.29 -15.85 -4.77
CA ASN A 496 23.46 -15.02 -5.96
C ASN A 496 22.78 -13.67 -5.72
N VAL A 497 23.53 -12.71 -5.18
CA VAL A 497 23.05 -11.37 -4.84
C VAL A 497 23.81 -10.30 -5.61
N ARG A 498 23.22 -9.10 -5.69
CA ARG A 498 23.84 -7.93 -6.31
C ARG A 498 23.74 -6.73 -5.38
N GLU A 499 24.82 -5.97 -5.26
CA GLU A 499 24.79 -4.66 -4.64
C GLU A 499 24.18 -3.64 -5.62
N TYR A 500 23.23 -2.86 -5.12
CA TYR A 500 22.57 -1.81 -5.89
C TYR A 500 22.89 -0.45 -5.30
N GLU A 501 23.02 0.53 -6.19
CA GLU A 501 23.12 1.92 -5.77
C GLU A 501 21.84 2.32 -5.01
N ARG A 502 22.02 3.15 -3.99
CA ARG A 502 20.91 3.64 -3.19
C ARG A 502 19.89 4.42 -4.02
N GLU A 503 20.38 5.28 -4.91
CA GLU A 503 19.57 6.07 -5.80
C GLU A 503 19.36 5.33 -7.12
N GLN A 504 18.12 5.26 -7.55
CA GLN A 504 17.79 4.73 -8.86
C GLN A 504 18.04 5.77 -9.96
N PRO A 505 18.13 5.38 -11.25
CA PRO A 505 18.27 6.32 -12.34
C PRO A 505 17.20 7.40 -12.30
N SER A 506 17.61 8.67 -12.34
CA SER A 506 16.74 9.84 -12.35
C SER A 506 17.19 10.81 -13.44
N TYR A 507 16.28 11.17 -14.35
CA TYR A 507 16.58 12.01 -15.51
C TYR A 507 15.34 12.72 -16.05
N ASP A 508 15.52 13.95 -16.54
CA ASP A 508 14.54 14.60 -17.40
C ASP A 508 14.70 14.12 -18.85
N THR A 509 13.66 14.30 -19.67
CA THR A 509 13.61 13.85 -21.05
C THR A 509 14.80 14.36 -21.86
N ALA A 510 15.62 13.45 -22.35
CA ALA A 510 16.62 13.79 -23.37
C ALA A 510 15.89 14.13 -24.69
N ASN A 511 16.29 15.20 -25.37
CA ASN A 511 15.67 15.64 -26.62
C ASN A 511 14.15 15.89 -26.49
N ALA A 512 13.75 16.67 -25.47
CA ALA A 512 12.37 17.10 -25.31
C ALA A 512 11.90 17.86 -26.57
N ALA A 513 10.71 17.53 -27.06
CA ALA A 513 10.09 18.24 -28.19
C ALA A 513 9.70 19.68 -27.79
N ASP A 514 9.77 20.62 -28.73
CA ASP A 514 9.18 21.93 -28.52
C ASP A 514 7.66 21.80 -28.43
N LEU A 515 7.10 22.16 -27.29
CA LEU A 515 5.66 22.03 -27.04
C LEU A 515 4.81 22.84 -28.06
N LYS A 516 5.38 23.85 -28.72
CA LYS A 516 4.72 24.61 -29.78
C LYS A 516 4.49 23.79 -31.06
N GLU A 517 5.25 22.73 -31.29
CA GLU A 517 5.10 21.87 -32.47
C GLU A 517 3.81 21.03 -32.41
N PHE A 518 3.18 20.91 -31.24
CA PHE A 518 1.91 20.19 -31.10
C PHE A 518 0.68 20.97 -31.55
N GLY A 519 0.85 22.25 -31.96
CA GLY A 519 -0.21 23.08 -32.53
C GLY A 519 -0.87 24.01 -31.49
N GLU A 520 -2.06 24.49 -31.82
CA GLU A 520 -2.85 25.37 -30.94
C GLU A 520 -3.27 24.63 -29.67
N THR A 521 -3.33 25.37 -28.57
CA THR A 521 -3.60 24.82 -27.25
C THR A 521 -4.82 25.47 -26.59
N THR A 522 -5.48 24.71 -25.73
CA THR A 522 -6.46 25.21 -24.76
C THR A 522 -5.92 25.01 -23.35
N ARG A 523 -5.95 26.08 -22.55
CA ARG A 523 -5.56 26.00 -21.15
C ARG A 523 -6.64 25.33 -20.32
N GLY A 524 -6.28 24.22 -19.65
CA GLY A 524 -7.23 23.45 -18.86
C GLY A 524 -6.55 22.43 -17.96
N PRO A 525 -7.32 21.68 -17.12
CA PRO A 525 -6.79 20.66 -16.25
C PRO A 525 -5.98 19.60 -17.01
N LEU A 526 -4.79 19.27 -16.51
CA LEU A 526 -3.94 18.22 -17.08
C LEU A 526 -4.72 16.90 -17.26
N GLY A 527 -5.61 16.59 -16.31
CA GLY A 527 -6.43 15.39 -16.28
C GLY A 527 -7.50 15.29 -17.38
N TRP A 528 -7.65 16.30 -18.25
CA TRP A 528 -8.50 16.15 -19.44
C TRP A 528 -7.92 15.15 -20.45
N VAL A 529 -6.62 14.93 -20.43
CA VAL A 529 -5.91 14.02 -21.34
C VAL A 529 -5.08 12.98 -20.57
N VAL A 530 -4.51 13.37 -19.43
CA VAL A 530 -3.55 12.57 -18.69
C VAL A 530 -4.23 11.79 -17.57
N LEU A 531 -3.99 10.49 -17.58
CA LEU A 531 -4.32 9.54 -16.52
C LEU A 531 -3.15 9.43 -15.56
N GLY A 532 -3.38 8.86 -14.38
CA GLY A 532 -2.27 8.61 -13.47
C GLY A 532 -2.69 7.90 -12.19
N ARG A 533 -1.69 7.65 -11.37
CA ARG A 533 -1.82 7.04 -10.07
C ARG A 533 -0.72 7.55 -9.15
N SER A 534 -1.04 7.71 -7.88
CA SER A 534 -0.07 7.99 -6.83
C SER A 534 -0.30 7.13 -5.59
N GLY A 535 0.71 7.01 -4.75
CA GLY A 535 0.67 6.26 -3.51
C GLY A 535 1.87 6.55 -2.62
N ASP A 536 1.96 5.83 -1.52
CA ASP A 536 3.02 5.95 -0.53
C ASP A 536 3.98 4.76 -0.53
N LYS A 537 5.17 4.99 -0.03
CA LYS A 537 6.07 4.01 0.58
C LYS A 537 6.81 4.73 1.69
N SER A 538 6.43 4.45 2.94
CA SER A 538 6.90 5.20 4.11
C SER A 538 6.54 6.70 3.97
N SER A 539 7.52 7.62 4.04
CA SER A 539 7.28 9.05 3.82
C SER A 539 7.48 9.53 2.38
N ASN A 540 7.85 8.66 1.45
CA ASN A 540 7.89 9.00 0.02
C ASN A 540 6.49 8.95 -0.60
N ALA A 541 6.23 9.83 -1.57
CA ALA A 541 5.09 9.69 -2.48
C ALA A 541 5.57 9.36 -3.89
N ASN A 542 4.97 8.37 -4.53
CA ASN A 542 5.16 8.13 -5.95
C ASN A 542 4.03 8.74 -6.76
N LEU A 543 4.31 9.13 -7.99
CA LEU A 543 3.36 9.69 -8.94
C LEU A 543 3.69 9.18 -10.34
N GLY A 544 2.83 8.33 -10.90
CA GLY A 544 2.88 7.91 -12.28
C GLY A 544 1.81 8.62 -13.11
N LEU A 545 2.19 9.24 -14.21
CA LEU A 545 1.29 9.94 -15.13
C LEU A 545 1.47 9.36 -16.53
N PHE A 546 0.37 9.03 -17.21
CA PHE A 546 0.43 8.36 -18.51
C PHE A 546 -0.69 8.82 -19.44
N VAL A 547 -0.52 8.53 -20.74
CA VAL A 547 -1.51 8.85 -21.78
C VAL A 547 -1.95 7.59 -22.52
N ARG A 548 -3.12 7.68 -23.18
CA ARG A 548 -3.73 6.55 -23.89
C ARG A 548 -3.17 6.35 -25.29
N HIS A 549 -2.76 7.43 -25.97
CA HIS A 549 -2.41 7.41 -27.39
C HIS A 549 -0.92 7.70 -27.60
N ASP A 550 -0.34 7.04 -28.63
CA ASP A 550 1.08 7.12 -28.91
C ASP A 550 1.52 8.55 -29.29
N ASP A 551 0.67 9.32 -29.98
CA ASP A 551 0.96 10.69 -30.41
C ASP A 551 0.88 11.72 -29.26
N GLU A 552 0.38 11.33 -28.09
CA GLU A 552 0.36 12.13 -26.87
C GLU A 552 1.66 11.94 -26.05
N TRP A 553 2.42 10.87 -26.30
CA TRP A 553 3.57 10.49 -25.50
C TRP A 553 4.69 11.53 -25.53
N ASP A 554 5.10 11.98 -26.71
CA ASP A 554 6.17 12.96 -26.83
C ASP A 554 5.81 14.32 -26.21
N TRP A 555 4.54 14.69 -26.24
CA TRP A 555 4.04 15.87 -25.53
C TRP A 555 4.11 15.66 -24.01
N LEU A 556 3.60 14.53 -23.49
CA LEU A 556 3.57 14.27 -22.05
C LEU A 556 4.97 14.27 -21.45
N ARG A 557 5.90 13.50 -22.01
CA ARG A 557 7.27 13.38 -21.48
C ARG A 557 8.05 14.70 -21.58
N SER A 558 7.78 15.51 -22.61
CA SER A 558 8.42 16.82 -22.79
C SER A 558 7.81 17.89 -21.85
N LEU A 559 6.50 17.83 -21.60
CA LEU A 559 5.82 18.72 -20.65
C LEU A 559 6.26 18.44 -19.22
N LEU A 560 6.29 17.17 -18.81
CA LEU A 560 6.45 16.76 -17.42
C LEU A 560 7.93 16.58 -17.04
N SER A 561 8.68 17.68 -17.04
CA SER A 561 10.00 17.74 -16.40
C SER A 561 9.88 17.82 -14.88
N THR A 562 10.98 17.57 -14.16
CA THR A 562 11.06 17.79 -12.70
C THR A 562 10.70 19.23 -12.32
N ALA A 563 11.17 20.21 -13.11
CA ALA A 563 10.85 21.62 -12.90
C ALA A 563 9.35 21.92 -13.07
N LYS A 564 8.72 21.30 -14.08
CA LYS A 564 7.28 21.45 -14.31
C LYS A 564 6.45 20.82 -13.20
N LEU A 565 6.85 19.67 -12.70
CA LEU A 565 6.17 19.06 -11.55
C LEU A 565 6.22 19.97 -10.32
N ARG A 566 7.36 20.60 -10.02
CA ARG A 566 7.47 21.60 -8.93
C ARG A 566 6.53 22.78 -9.11
N GLU A 567 6.42 23.30 -10.35
CA GLU A 567 5.44 24.34 -10.67
C GLU A 567 4.00 23.89 -10.40
N LEU A 568 3.65 22.64 -10.79
CA LEU A 568 2.31 22.09 -10.58
C LEU A 568 2.01 21.80 -9.10
N LEU A 569 2.99 21.40 -8.32
CA LEU A 569 2.87 21.23 -6.85
C LEU A 569 2.57 22.58 -6.17
N GLY A 570 3.10 23.68 -6.66
CA GLY A 570 2.84 25.01 -6.10
C GLY A 570 3.24 25.09 -4.62
N LYS A 571 2.28 25.39 -3.73
CA LYS A 571 2.50 25.52 -2.28
C LYS A 571 2.89 24.17 -1.61
N ASP A 572 2.62 23.04 -2.26
CA ASP A 572 2.95 21.73 -1.73
C ASP A 572 4.36 21.25 -2.12
N ASP A 573 5.11 22.05 -2.93
CA ASP A 573 6.53 21.78 -3.16
C ASP A 573 7.33 22.08 -1.89
N LYS A 574 7.82 21.03 -1.26
CA LYS A 574 8.63 21.11 -0.04
C LYS A 574 10.12 21.30 -0.32
N GLY A 575 10.51 21.51 -1.58
CA GLY A 575 11.91 21.65 -1.99
C GLY A 575 12.75 20.38 -1.80
N ARG A 576 12.11 19.21 -1.57
CA ARG A 576 12.78 17.92 -1.42
C ARG A 576 13.21 17.37 -2.78
N GLN A 577 14.07 16.36 -2.76
CA GLN A 577 14.47 15.64 -3.96
C GLN A 577 13.26 15.01 -4.65
N ILE A 578 13.22 15.12 -5.98
CA ILE A 578 12.26 14.44 -6.84
C ILE A 578 13.06 13.66 -7.86
N ASP A 579 12.92 12.34 -7.87
CA ASP A 579 13.46 11.48 -8.89
C ASP A 579 12.43 11.30 -10.01
N ARG A 580 12.90 11.17 -11.26
CA ARG A 580 12.06 11.04 -12.43
C ARG A 580 12.61 9.97 -13.36
N CYS A 581 11.73 9.14 -13.91
CA CYS A 581 12.06 8.20 -14.99
C CYS A 581 10.89 8.05 -15.97
N GLU A 582 11.14 7.37 -17.07
CA GLU A 582 10.17 7.14 -18.14
C GLU A 582 9.93 5.65 -18.37
N PHE A 583 8.69 5.30 -18.72
CA PHE A 583 8.27 3.98 -19.17
C PHE A 583 7.62 4.10 -20.56
N PRO A 584 8.43 4.17 -21.64
CA PRO A 584 7.94 4.49 -22.99
C PRO A 584 6.89 3.52 -23.51
N ASN A 585 7.04 2.21 -23.23
CA ASN A 585 6.14 1.17 -23.74
C ASN A 585 4.71 1.27 -23.16
N ILE A 586 4.56 1.93 -22.03
CA ILE A 586 3.25 2.21 -21.40
C ILE A 586 2.94 3.72 -21.39
N ARG A 587 3.74 4.52 -22.09
CA ARG A 587 3.58 5.97 -22.27
C ARG A 587 3.46 6.72 -20.93
N ALA A 588 4.32 6.38 -19.97
CA ALA A 588 4.25 6.91 -18.61
C ALA A 588 5.52 7.64 -18.20
N VAL A 589 5.34 8.74 -17.50
CA VAL A 589 6.36 9.45 -16.71
C VAL A 589 6.11 9.17 -15.26
N HIS A 590 7.14 8.75 -14.55
CA HIS A 590 7.07 8.46 -13.12
C HIS A 590 7.94 9.42 -12.32
N PHE A 591 7.42 9.85 -11.18
CA PHE A 591 8.13 10.67 -10.20
C PHE A 591 8.11 9.99 -8.83
N LEU A 592 9.22 10.12 -8.11
CA LEU A 592 9.33 9.79 -6.71
C LEU A 592 9.68 11.04 -5.92
N LEU A 593 8.73 11.51 -5.11
CA LEU A 593 8.88 12.66 -4.25
C LEU A 593 9.41 12.20 -2.89
N LYS A 594 10.69 12.43 -2.63
CA LYS A 594 11.34 11.99 -1.38
C LYS A 594 10.77 12.73 -0.18
N ASP A 595 10.42 11.99 0.87
CA ASP A 595 9.96 12.51 2.17
C ASP A 595 8.80 13.55 2.04
N HIS A 596 7.90 13.31 1.06
CA HIS A 596 6.78 14.20 0.76
C HIS A 596 5.62 14.06 1.75
N LEU A 597 5.42 12.87 2.32
CA LEU A 597 4.30 12.54 3.20
C LEU A 597 4.62 12.76 4.69
N ASP A 598 5.50 13.74 5.00
CA ASP A 598 5.94 14.02 6.35
C ASP A 598 6.61 12.75 6.96
N ARG A 599 6.08 12.16 8.01
CA ARG A 599 6.62 10.95 8.66
C ARG A 599 5.96 9.65 8.20
N GLY A 600 5.15 9.69 7.14
CA GLY A 600 4.39 8.56 6.61
C GLY A 600 3.06 8.32 7.31
N PHE A 601 2.28 7.35 6.83
CA PHE A 601 0.90 7.10 7.20
C PHE A 601 0.64 7.05 8.72
N ASN A 602 1.54 6.41 9.47
CA ASN A 602 1.31 6.14 10.89
C ASN A 602 1.31 7.39 11.78
N SER A 603 2.02 8.45 11.35
CA SER A 603 2.27 9.63 12.20
C SER A 603 2.11 10.97 11.49
N THR A 604 1.78 10.98 10.20
CA THR A 604 1.60 12.21 9.44
C THR A 604 0.43 13.05 9.92
N SER A 605 0.58 14.37 9.83
CA SER A 605 -0.49 15.34 10.04
C SER A 605 -1.21 15.73 8.75
N SER A 606 -0.75 15.25 7.58
CA SER A 606 -1.31 15.57 6.27
C SER A 606 -2.72 15.00 6.09
N PHE A 607 -3.56 15.66 5.26
CA PHE A 607 -4.81 15.08 4.77
C PHE A 607 -4.55 13.89 3.85
N ASP A 608 -3.54 14.00 2.98
CA ASP A 608 -3.11 12.90 2.10
C ASP A 608 -2.06 12.04 2.80
N SER A 609 -2.51 11.22 3.74
CA SER A 609 -1.61 10.35 4.52
C SER A 609 -1.01 9.20 3.71
N LEU A 610 -1.66 8.81 2.62
CA LEU A 610 -1.29 7.68 1.76
C LEU A 610 -0.76 8.11 0.38
N GLY A 611 -0.55 9.41 0.14
CA GLY A 611 -0.10 9.90 -1.16
C GLY A 611 -1.07 9.65 -2.32
N LYS A 612 -2.32 9.23 -2.02
CA LYS A 612 -3.30 8.85 -3.06
C LYS A 612 -3.98 10.05 -3.70
N ASN A 613 -4.03 11.19 -3.02
CA ASN A 613 -4.63 12.43 -3.53
C ASN A 613 -3.69 13.18 -4.48
N LEU A 614 -2.38 12.98 -4.35
CA LEU A 614 -1.35 13.71 -5.10
C LEU A 614 -1.62 13.67 -6.61
N CYS A 615 -1.92 12.50 -7.17
CA CYS A 615 -2.22 12.36 -8.59
C CYS A 615 -3.42 13.21 -9.02
N GLU A 616 -4.53 13.14 -8.29
CA GLU A 616 -5.74 13.88 -8.62
C GLU A 616 -5.53 15.40 -8.45
N TYR A 617 -4.74 15.82 -7.46
CA TYR A 617 -4.32 17.21 -7.32
C TYR A 617 -3.53 17.68 -8.54
N ILE A 618 -2.50 16.95 -8.96
CA ILE A 618 -1.68 17.31 -10.13
C ILE A 618 -2.52 17.30 -11.42
N ARG A 619 -3.42 16.33 -11.58
CA ARG A 619 -4.34 16.25 -12.72
C ARG A 619 -5.32 17.43 -12.77
N SER A 620 -5.67 18.04 -11.65
CA SER A 620 -6.53 19.21 -11.58
C SER A 620 -5.80 20.52 -11.99
N ARG A 621 -4.47 20.51 -12.02
CA ARG A 621 -3.67 21.70 -12.37
C ARG A 621 -3.75 22.02 -13.86
N HIS A 622 -3.86 23.31 -14.17
CA HIS A 622 -4.04 23.79 -15.54
C HIS A 622 -2.72 23.88 -16.29
N VAL A 623 -2.69 23.30 -17.47
CA VAL A 623 -1.59 23.38 -18.46
C VAL A 623 -2.15 23.75 -19.83
N ASP A 624 -1.29 24.07 -20.78
CA ASP A 624 -1.67 24.29 -22.17
C ASP A 624 -1.69 22.95 -22.90
N ILE A 625 -2.91 22.48 -23.24
CA ILE A 625 -3.16 21.16 -23.85
C ILE A 625 -3.41 21.34 -25.35
N PRO A 626 -2.71 20.61 -26.24
CA PRO A 626 -2.95 20.64 -27.67
C PRO A 626 -4.41 20.31 -28.02
N ASN A 627 -5.04 21.17 -28.83
CA ASN A 627 -6.46 21.02 -29.20
C ASN A 627 -6.76 19.66 -29.87
N LYS A 628 -5.84 19.16 -30.70
CA LYS A 628 -5.96 17.85 -31.36
C LYS A 628 -6.14 16.68 -30.39
N PHE A 629 -5.65 16.79 -29.14
CA PHE A 629 -5.86 15.74 -28.11
C PHE A 629 -7.25 15.86 -27.49
N LEU A 630 -7.77 17.08 -27.35
CA LEU A 630 -9.10 17.34 -26.81
C LEU A 630 -10.24 16.95 -27.76
N GLU A 631 -9.98 16.90 -29.07
CA GLU A 631 -10.95 16.47 -30.09
C GLU A 631 -11.40 15.01 -29.92
N ARG A 632 -10.60 14.19 -29.24
CA ARG A 632 -10.92 12.77 -28.91
C ARG A 632 -11.86 12.63 -27.73
N GLY A 633 -12.21 13.71 -27.07
CA GLY A 633 -12.94 13.73 -25.80
C GLY A 633 -12.00 13.83 -24.59
N ARG A 634 -12.58 14.19 -23.46
CA ARG A 634 -11.86 14.30 -22.18
C ARG A 634 -11.98 12.99 -21.39
N VAL A 635 -10.91 12.66 -20.66
CA VAL A 635 -10.88 11.50 -19.75
C VAL A 635 -11.80 11.72 -18.56
#